data_fb53b1710aa1398d3a66dd6c3dc57969
#
_entry.id   fb53b1710aa1398d3a66dd6c3dc57969
#
_cell.length_a   1.000
_cell.length_b   1.000
_cell.length_c   1.000
_cell.angle_alpha   90.00
_cell.angle_beta   90.00
_cell.angle_gamma   90.00
#
_symmetry.space_group_name_H-M   'P 1'
#
loop_
_entity.id
_entity.type
_entity.pdbx_description
1 polymer ?
#
loop_
_entity_poly.entity_id
_entity_poly.type
_entity_poly.pdbx_seq_one_letter_code
_entity_poly.pdbx_strand_id
1 'polypeptide(L)'
;MAGSKTVKNQKADAASKEGKTASKSPVLYEFLGQNWLLKGLPDKESTYRVLQWAATLIAFIVRFKELPYPREVVFDEVHFGKFASYYLERTFFFDVHPPFAKMLIAFIGWLVGYNGAFKFEDIGLSYDSNPAPFIAYRSLSAILGTLTVPIVFNTVKELNFRAVTCFLAAMLVAVDCAHVIDSRLILLDATLIIAVAMSFYCYVRFYKTQLLAPFSSQWYGWLYATGLSLSFVMSTKYIGVMTYAAIGVGVAFNLWQLLDARAGLPLRVVARHVTQRLNGLIFAPFMVYLFWFYVHFSILTGSGPGDDFMSPQFQETLTDSPLAKEARQVNYYDIVTMKHKNTNALLHSHAEQYPLRYEDGRVSSNGQQVTGYTFEDVNNQWEVLPTKELASREGQPVHLDDVVRFKHIVTGTYLLAHDVASPLYPTNEEVTTVSEEQALGDNSHETTFRLQSASKGDEKQQLKTKASIFRIVHTDTSVALWTHNDVLLPEWGFKQQEVNGNKKIADPENSWYMDSIINIDDARKVYIPKPVKHLSFFSKWSELQRLMFEHNNKLSSEHPFASSPESWPGSLSGVSFWTKDQDRMQIYFIGNLVGWWSQVVALAIFCGVVAADLLVRRRGLFPLNKMAREKLYGPLSFLFVGWLCHYLPFFLMGRQKFLHHYLPAHLIASMFSAALWEFIFTDNKSIDLAKDEEESSNPHESDPKLSFIPFCLFVTVLTVALVWLFVFFSPIIYGDVSLTVDEVKSREFFNMKLHFSK
;
A
#
# COMPACT_ATOMS: atom_id res chain seq x y z
N MET A 1 2.07 -18.85 -77.82
CA MET A 1 1.23 -18.40 -76.72
C MET A 1 0.43 -19.56 -76.15
N ALA A 2 1.05 -20.40 -75.36
CA ALA A 2 0.38 -21.42 -74.56
C ALA A 2 1.39 -21.97 -73.54
N GLY A 3 1.42 -21.41 -72.38
CA GLY A 3 2.43 -21.81 -71.38
C GLY A 3 2.33 -21.05 -70.00
N SER A 4 1.16 -20.52 -69.63
CA SER A 4 1.07 -19.76 -68.41
C SER A 4 -0.17 -19.99 -67.50
N LYS A 5 -0.90 -21.10 -67.74
CA LYS A 5 -2.11 -21.40 -66.94
C LYS A 5 -2.02 -22.64 -66.02
N THR A 6 -0.96 -23.43 -66.14
CA THR A 6 -0.87 -24.72 -65.40
C THR A 6 -0.11 -24.61 -64.03
N VAL A 7 0.64 -23.56 -63.83
CA VAL A 7 1.47 -23.40 -62.56
C VAL A 7 0.71 -22.76 -61.40
N LYS A 8 -0.42 -22.05 -61.66
CA LYS A 8 -1.21 -21.42 -60.58
C LYS A 8 -2.14 -22.38 -59.82
N ASN A 9 -2.59 -23.47 -60.47
CA ASN A 9 -3.51 -24.41 -59.80
C ASN A 9 -2.79 -25.46 -58.92
N GLN A 10 -1.51 -25.74 -59.18
CA GLN A 10 -0.76 -26.66 -58.31
C GLN A 10 -0.29 -26.04 -56.98
N LYS A 11 -0.17 -24.71 -56.91
CA LYS A 11 0.12 -24.02 -55.62
C LYS A 11 -1.11 -23.82 -54.74
N ALA A 12 -2.31 -23.79 -55.31
CA ALA A 12 -3.54 -23.71 -54.55
C ALA A 12 -3.91 -25.08 -53.92
N ASP A 13 -3.66 -26.18 -54.60
CA ASP A 13 -3.94 -27.52 -54.08
C ASP A 13 -2.88 -28.03 -53.08
N ALA A 14 -1.64 -27.53 -53.13
CA ALA A 14 -0.63 -27.81 -52.10
C ALA A 14 -0.91 -27.06 -50.78
N ALA A 15 -1.43 -25.83 -50.87
CA ALA A 15 -1.82 -25.06 -49.69
C ALA A 15 -3.09 -25.61 -48.99
N SER A 16 -3.95 -26.34 -49.72
CA SER A 16 -5.16 -26.94 -49.16
C SER A 16 -4.94 -28.31 -48.47
N LYS A 17 -3.80 -28.97 -48.75
CA LYS A 17 -3.46 -30.28 -48.13
C LYS A 17 -2.57 -30.18 -46.89
N GLU A 18 -1.85 -29.08 -46.69
CA GLU A 18 -1.08 -28.84 -45.45
C GLU A 18 -1.94 -28.32 -44.28
N GLY A 19 -3.20 -27.98 -44.54
CA GLY A 19 -4.12 -27.45 -43.51
C GLY A 19 -4.81 -28.48 -42.59
N LYS A 20 -4.54 -29.81 -42.76
CA LYS A 20 -5.29 -30.85 -42.04
C LYS A 20 -4.60 -31.52 -40.85
N THR A 21 -3.44 -31.05 -40.43
CA THR A 21 -2.84 -31.48 -39.15
C THR A 21 -2.61 -30.29 -38.22
N ALA A 22 -3.65 -29.45 -38.03
CA ALA A 22 -3.64 -28.49 -36.93
C ALA A 22 -3.73 -29.29 -35.63
N SER A 23 -2.60 -29.46 -34.97
CA SER A 23 -2.48 -30.02 -33.64
C SER A 23 -3.44 -29.28 -32.70
N LYS A 24 -4.21 -30.03 -31.93
CA LYS A 24 -5.15 -29.53 -30.92
C LYS A 24 -4.44 -28.53 -30.01
N SER A 25 -4.80 -27.26 -30.10
CA SER A 25 -4.28 -26.22 -29.17
C SER A 25 -4.73 -26.55 -27.76
N PRO A 26 -3.84 -26.53 -26.74
CA PRO A 26 -4.29 -26.62 -25.38
C PRO A 26 -5.24 -25.46 -25.04
N VAL A 27 -6.28 -25.73 -24.27
CA VAL A 27 -7.36 -24.82 -23.86
C VAL A 27 -6.90 -23.49 -23.23
N LEU A 28 -5.67 -23.43 -22.77
CA LEU A 28 -5.05 -22.30 -22.10
C LEU A 28 -4.66 -21.12 -23.00
N TYR A 29 -4.80 -21.21 -24.33
CA TYR A 29 -4.30 -20.17 -25.25
C TYR A 29 -5.26 -19.04 -25.60
N GLU A 30 -6.51 -19.08 -25.11
CA GLU A 30 -7.53 -18.08 -25.48
C GLU A 30 -7.94 -17.18 -24.30
N PHE A 31 -6.96 -16.61 -23.62
CA PHE A 31 -7.15 -15.90 -22.34
C PHE A 31 -8.10 -14.70 -22.36
N LEU A 32 -8.49 -14.13 -23.46
CA LEU A 32 -9.58 -13.15 -23.55
C LEU A 32 -10.63 -13.51 -24.60
N GLY A 33 -10.57 -14.74 -25.14
CA GLY A 33 -11.54 -15.21 -26.13
C GLY A 33 -11.46 -14.41 -27.43
N GLN A 34 -10.43 -14.65 -28.24
CA GLN A 34 -10.12 -13.81 -29.43
C GLN A 34 -11.30 -13.67 -30.37
N ASN A 35 -11.95 -14.78 -30.75
CA ASN A 35 -13.10 -14.76 -31.66
C ASN A 35 -14.34 -14.15 -30.96
N TRP A 36 -14.49 -14.38 -29.67
CA TRP A 36 -15.57 -13.79 -28.88
C TRP A 36 -15.46 -12.26 -28.84
N LEU A 37 -14.30 -11.70 -28.60
CA LEU A 37 -14.08 -10.25 -28.55
C LEU A 37 -14.29 -9.56 -29.91
N LEU A 38 -14.03 -10.25 -31.01
CA LEU A 38 -14.20 -9.72 -32.35
C LEU A 38 -15.65 -9.85 -32.89
N LYS A 39 -16.49 -10.60 -32.19
CA LYS A 39 -17.93 -10.70 -32.49
C LYS A 39 -18.60 -9.35 -32.24
N GLY A 40 -19.55 -8.98 -33.10
CA GLY A 40 -20.32 -7.74 -32.91
C GLY A 40 -21.10 -7.75 -31.58
N LEU A 41 -21.47 -6.56 -31.08
CA LEU A 41 -22.26 -6.43 -29.88
C LEU A 41 -23.62 -7.17 -30.03
N PRO A 42 -24.05 -7.92 -29.00
CA PRO A 42 -25.28 -8.72 -29.08
C PRO A 42 -26.58 -7.86 -29.09
N ASP A 43 -26.54 -6.65 -28.54
CA ASP A 43 -27.68 -5.75 -28.46
C ASP A 43 -27.43 -4.43 -29.20
N LYS A 44 -28.49 -3.63 -29.40
CA LYS A 44 -28.41 -2.31 -30.02
C LYS A 44 -27.63 -1.32 -29.12
N GLU A 45 -26.80 -0.50 -29.72
CA GLU A 45 -26.02 0.52 -29.00
C GLU A 45 -26.89 1.45 -28.14
N SER A 46 -28.12 1.77 -28.60
CA SER A 46 -29.09 2.57 -27.85
C SER A 46 -29.49 1.93 -26.52
N THR A 47 -29.63 0.59 -26.48
CA THR A 47 -29.94 -0.16 -25.26
C THR A 47 -28.81 -0.05 -24.24
N TYR A 48 -27.55 -0.20 -24.69
CA TYR A 48 -26.38 0.00 -23.82
C TYR A 48 -26.36 1.42 -23.24
N ARG A 49 -26.59 2.44 -24.06
CA ARG A 49 -26.58 3.85 -23.60
C ARG A 49 -27.65 4.12 -22.56
N VAL A 50 -28.90 3.65 -22.79
CA VAL A 50 -30.00 3.87 -21.85
C VAL A 50 -29.71 3.21 -20.51
N LEU A 51 -29.30 1.93 -20.50
CA LEU A 51 -29.01 1.20 -19.26
C LEU A 51 -27.78 1.74 -18.54
N GLN A 52 -26.75 2.19 -19.28
CA GLN A 52 -25.57 2.84 -18.70
C GLN A 52 -25.95 4.13 -17.96
N TRP A 53 -26.74 5.00 -18.60
CA TRP A 53 -27.20 6.25 -17.98
C TRP A 53 -28.10 5.99 -16.79
N ALA A 54 -29.00 5.00 -16.87
CA ALA A 54 -29.84 4.60 -15.74
C ALA A 54 -28.99 4.15 -14.51
N ALA A 55 -28.02 3.26 -14.71
CA ALA A 55 -27.12 2.82 -13.63
C ALA A 55 -26.27 3.98 -13.08
N THR A 56 -25.76 4.86 -13.95
CA THR A 56 -24.96 6.02 -13.53
C THR A 56 -25.79 7.02 -12.72
N LEU A 57 -27.04 7.27 -13.13
CA LEU A 57 -27.95 8.15 -12.39
C LEU A 57 -28.29 7.59 -11.01
N ILE A 58 -28.57 6.28 -10.92
CA ILE A 58 -28.76 5.61 -9.63
C ILE A 58 -27.52 5.76 -8.74
N ALA A 59 -26.34 5.51 -9.29
CA ALA A 59 -25.08 5.65 -8.57
C ALA A 59 -24.84 7.08 -8.06
N PHE A 60 -25.21 8.09 -8.87
CA PHE A 60 -25.14 9.51 -8.48
C PHE A 60 -26.10 9.80 -7.31
N ILE A 61 -27.36 9.41 -7.45
CA ILE A 61 -28.39 9.66 -6.42
C ILE A 61 -27.98 9.09 -5.07
N VAL A 62 -27.56 7.81 -5.02
CA VAL A 62 -27.24 7.15 -3.74
C VAL A 62 -25.96 7.68 -3.10
N ARG A 63 -25.00 8.20 -3.89
CA ARG A 63 -23.76 8.75 -3.35
C ARG A 63 -23.88 10.20 -2.90
N PHE A 64 -24.73 10.98 -3.56
CA PHE A 64 -24.93 12.38 -3.22
C PHE A 64 -26.08 12.63 -2.22
N LYS A 65 -26.93 11.59 -1.96
CA LYS A 65 -27.95 11.69 -0.89
C LYS A 65 -27.27 11.97 0.43
N GLU A 66 -27.72 13.01 1.15
CA GLU A 66 -27.20 13.39 2.49
C GLU A 66 -25.68 13.45 2.59
N LEU A 67 -24.99 13.91 1.53
CA LEU A 67 -23.51 13.96 1.47
C LEU A 67 -22.89 14.83 2.58
N PRO A 68 -23.49 15.95 3.02
CA PRO A 68 -22.98 16.74 4.14
C PRO A 68 -23.10 16.05 5.50
N TYR A 69 -23.88 14.96 5.61
CA TYR A 69 -24.11 14.28 6.88
C TYR A 69 -23.20 13.05 7.04
N PRO A 70 -22.65 12.78 8.26
CA PRO A 70 -22.69 13.65 9.43
C PRO A 70 -21.75 14.87 9.26
N ARG A 71 -22.06 15.97 9.94
CA ARG A 71 -21.26 17.19 9.93
C ARG A 71 -20.11 17.12 10.94
N GLU A 72 -19.49 15.97 11.00
CA GLU A 72 -18.41 15.61 11.92
C GLU A 72 -17.35 14.80 11.17
N VAL A 73 -16.14 14.77 11.72
CA VAL A 73 -15.04 13.96 11.20
C VAL A 73 -15.35 12.47 11.38
N VAL A 74 -15.26 11.69 10.31
CA VAL A 74 -15.65 10.28 10.25
C VAL A 74 -14.44 9.41 9.91
N PHE A 75 -14.16 8.37 10.70
CA PHE A 75 -13.16 7.34 10.42
C PHE A 75 -11.81 7.94 9.95
N ASP A 76 -11.27 7.46 8.84
CA ASP A 76 -9.98 7.90 8.28
C ASP A 76 -9.99 9.35 7.72
N GLU A 77 -11.13 10.08 7.77
CA GLU A 77 -11.13 11.52 7.51
C GLU A 77 -10.14 12.26 8.45
N VAL A 78 -9.94 11.73 9.67
CA VAL A 78 -8.88 12.15 10.61
C VAL A 78 -7.52 12.20 9.94
N HIS A 79 -7.18 11.20 9.14
CA HIS A 79 -5.86 11.12 8.50
C HIS A 79 -5.84 11.89 7.18
N PHE A 80 -6.77 11.61 6.27
CA PHE A 80 -6.70 12.14 4.91
C PHE A 80 -7.09 13.63 4.82
N GLY A 81 -8.01 14.08 5.68
CA GLY A 81 -8.30 15.50 5.87
C GLY A 81 -7.09 16.27 6.44
N LYS A 82 -6.45 15.70 7.46
CA LYS A 82 -5.22 16.24 8.08
C LYS A 82 -4.09 16.35 7.05
N PHE A 83 -3.85 15.31 6.26
CA PHE A 83 -2.81 15.33 5.24
C PHE A 83 -3.10 16.38 4.14
N ALA A 84 -4.36 16.58 3.77
CA ALA A 84 -4.73 17.65 2.86
C ALA A 84 -4.41 19.03 3.43
N SER A 85 -4.66 19.24 4.73
CA SER A 85 -4.30 20.48 5.43
C SER A 85 -2.79 20.71 5.46
N TYR A 86 -1.99 19.68 5.71
CA TYR A 86 -0.51 19.80 5.67
C TYR A 86 0.03 20.11 4.26
N TYR A 87 -0.58 19.57 3.19
CA TYR A 87 -0.21 19.97 1.82
C TYR A 87 -0.47 21.45 1.57
N LEU A 88 -1.61 21.99 2.05
CA LEU A 88 -1.96 23.39 1.88
C LEU A 88 -1.05 24.32 2.69
N GLU A 89 -0.61 23.91 3.86
CA GLU A 89 0.36 24.60 4.70
C GLU A 89 1.82 24.35 4.27
N ARG A 90 2.05 23.42 3.34
CA ARG A 90 3.38 23.02 2.86
C ARG A 90 4.25 22.39 3.95
N THR A 91 3.65 21.80 4.96
CA THR A 91 4.28 21.19 6.14
C THR A 91 4.52 19.71 5.92
N PHE A 92 5.76 19.24 6.16
CA PHE A 92 6.12 17.84 5.93
C PHE A 92 5.42 16.91 6.93
N PHE A 93 4.88 15.81 6.41
CA PHE A 93 4.28 14.73 7.19
C PHE A 93 4.68 13.38 6.60
N PHE A 94 4.67 12.35 7.45
CA PHE A 94 4.91 10.96 7.06
C PHE A 94 3.58 10.19 6.94
N ASP A 95 3.47 9.35 5.92
CA ASP A 95 2.38 8.38 5.77
C ASP A 95 2.85 7.15 5.00
N VAL A 96 2.25 5.99 5.30
CA VAL A 96 2.57 4.70 4.67
C VAL A 96 2.01 4.54 3.25
N HIS A 97 1.18 5.46 2.78
CA HIS A 97 0.58 5.44 1.45
C HIS A 97 1.24 6.44 0.49
N PRO A 98 1.39 6.09 -0.79
CA PRO A 98 1.89 7.01 -1.82
C PRO A 98 1.06 8.30 -1.93
N PRO A 99 1.61 9.38 -2.52
CA PRO A 99 1.08 10.73 -2.33
C PRO A 99 -0.10 11.12 -3.22
N PHE A 100 -0.35 10.45 -4.37
CA PHE A 100 -1.25 10.94 -5.42
C PHE A 100 -2.66 11.28 -4.93
N ALA A 101 -3.36 10.34 -4.27
CA ALA A 101 -4.74 10.57 -3.87
C ALA A 101 -4.86 11.64 -2.76
N LYS A 102 -3.87 11.72 -1.85
CA LYS A 102 -3.80 12.77 -0.83
C LYS A 102 -3.62 14.15 -1.45
N MET A 103 -2.74 14.26 -2.46
CA MET A 103 -2.57 15.51 -3.22
C MET A 103 -3.83 15.89 -4.01
N LEU A 104 -4.58 14.89 -4.50
CA LEU A 104 -5.85 15.14 -5.18
C LEU A 104 -6.88 15.75 -4.22
N ILE A 105 -6.99 15.24 -2.99
CA ILE A 105 -7.85 15.83 -1.94
C ILE A 105 -7.37 17.26 -1.63
N ALA A 106 -6.08 17.46 -1.39
CA ALA A 106 -5.51 18.78 -1.12
C ALA A 106 -5.76 19.77 -2.27
N PHE A 107 -5.68 19.32 -3.54
CA PHE A 107 -5.98 20.12 -4.72
C PHE A 107 -7.42 20.63 -4.72
N ILE A 108 -8.39 19.82 -4.31
CA ILE A 108 -9.79 20.27 -4.14
C ILE A 108 -9.87 21.36 -3.06
N GLY A 109 -9.18 21.20 -1.93
CA GLY A 109 -9.11 22.25 -0.90
C GLY A 109 -8.54 23.56 -1.43
N TRP A 110 -7.47 23.47 -2.20
CA TRP A 110 -6.88 24.64 -2.87
C TRP A 110 -7.84 25.32 -3.85
N LEU A 111 -8.57 24.54 -4.66
CA LEU A 111 -9.55 25.06 -5.63
C LEU A 111 -10.68 25.88 -4.96
N VAL A 112 -11.09 25.47 -3.76
CA VAL A 112 -12.15 26.19 -3.02
C VAL A 112 -11.58 27.28 -2.07
N GLY A 113 -10.28 27.57 -2.16
CA GLY A 113 -9.61 28.63 -1.39
C GLY A 113 -9.35 28.28 0.08
N TYR A 114 -9.29 27.01 0.46
CA TYR A 114 -9.03 26.59 1.82
C TYR A 114 -7.52 26.64 2.15
N ASN A 115 -7.20 27.10 3.39
CA ASN A 115 -5.83 27.34 3.82
C ASN A 115 -5.21 26.23 4.68
N GLY A 116 -5.97 25.19 5.05
CA GLY A 116 -5.45 24.08 5.87
C GLY A 116 -5.55 24.27 7.39
N ALA A 117 -6.28 25.28 7.88
CA ALA A 117 -6.30 25.62 9.30
C ALA A 117 -6.85 24.51 10.23
N PHE A 118 -7.82 23.70 9.77
CA PHE A 118 -8.38 22.62 10.57
C PHE A 118 -7.54 21.33 10.43
N LYS A 119 -7.20 20.71 11.57
CA LYS A 119 -6.27 19.58 11.62
C LYS A 119 -6.93 18.21 11.70
N PHE A 120 -8.25 18.12 11.75
CA PHE A 120 -8.96 16.83 11.80
C PHE A 120 -8.42 15.90 12.91
N GLU A 121 -8.27 16.39 14.12
CA GLU A 121 -7.52 15.69 15.18
C GLU A 121 -8.20 14.40 15.63
N ASP A 122 -9.53 14.44 15.84
CA ASP A 122 -10.30 13.32 16.38
C ASP A 122 -11.58 13.05 15.60
N ILE A 123 -12.04 11.79 15.63
CA ILE A 123 -13.36 11.39 15.10
C ILE A 123 -14.45 12.05 15.96
N GLY A 124 -15.51 12.57 15.33
CA GLY A 124 -16.62 13.25 15.98
C GLY A 124 -16.41 14.77 16.15
N LEU A 125 -15.26 15.32 15.77
CA LEU A 125 -15.08 16.78 15.76
C LEU A 125 -16.02 17.43 14.73
N SER A 126 -16.75 18.45 15.18
CA SER A 126 -17.74 19.14 14.35
C SER A 126 -17.11 20.06 13.32
N TYR A 127 -17.59 19.98 12.09
CA TYR A 127 -17.26 20.91 11.00
C TYR A 127 -17.97 22.26 11.13
N ASP A 128 -19.02 22.37 11.95
CA ASP A 128 -19.75 23.63 12.14
C ASP A 128 -18.95 24.63 12.99
N SER A 129 -18.18 24.14 13.95
CA SER A 129 -17.26 24.94 14.76
C SER A 129 -15.88 25.12 14.11
N ASN A 130 -15.54 24.29 13.15
CA ASN A 130 -14.22 24.22 12.51
C ASN A 130 -14.38 24.19 10.98
N PRO A 131 -14.43 25.35 10.30
CA PRO A 131 -14.75 25.44 8.90
C PRO A 131 -13.67 24.78 8.03
N ALA A 132 -13.97 23.58 7.53
CA ALA A 132 -13.20 22.88 6.53
C ALA A 132 -14.10 22.59 5.31
N PRO A 133 -13.56 22.49 4.09
CA PRO A 133 -14.35 22.24 2.87
C PRO A 133 -14.73 20.75 2.74
N PHE A 134 -15.19 20.11 3.82
CA PHE A 134 -15.48 18.68 3.86
C PHE A 134 -16.49 18.22 2.81
N ILE A 135 -17.48 19.09 2.46
CA ILE A 135 -18.45 18.80 1.39
C ILE A 135 -17.74 18.71 0.04
N ALA A 136 -16.78 19.59 -0.26
CA ALA A 136 -16.01 19.54 -1.48
C ALA A 136 -15.12 18.27 -1.54
N TYR A 137 -14.48 17.91 -0.42
CA TYR A 137 -13.69 16.69 -0.31
C TYR A 137 -14.54 15.41 -0.49
N ARG A 138 -15.68 15.31 0.20
CA ARG A 138 -16.62 14.19 0.04
C ARG A 138 -17.21 14.15 -1.38
N SER A 139 -17.44 15.32 -2.01
CA SER A 139 -17.92 15.38 -3.39
C SER A 139 -16.92 14.79 -4.39
N LEU A 140 -15.60 14.97 -4.16
CA LEU A 140 -14.59 14.32 -4.98
C LEU A 140 -14.75 12.79 -4.93
N SER A 141 -14.82 12.21 -3.74
CA SER A 141 -15.00 10.76 -3.57
C SER A 141 -16.32 10.28 -4.21
N ALA A 142 -17.42 11.03 -4.01
CA ALA A 142 -18.72 10.71 -4.58
C ALA A 142 -18.75 10.75 -6.11
N ILE A 143 -18.06 11.72 -6.73
CA ILE A 143 -17.87 11.79 -8.19
C ILE A 143 -17.08 10.57 -8.68
N LEU A 144 -15.93 10.26 -8.05
CA LEU A 144 -15.09 9.13 -8.45
C LEU A 144 -15.83 7.80 -8.32
N GLY A 145 -16.56 7.59 -7.21
CA GLY A 145 -17.41 6.41 -7.01
C GLY A 145 -18.54 6.33 -8.02
N THR A 146 -19.16 7.46 -8.40
CA THR A 146 -20.20 7.50 -9.43
C THR A 146 -19.61 7.14 -10.80
N LEU A 147 -18.46 7.70 -11.17
CA LEU A 147 -17.80 7.44 -12.46
C LEU A 147 -17.27 5.99 -12.57
N THR A 148 -17.01 5.32 -11.46
CA THR A 148 -16.64 3.90 -11.47
C THR A 148 -17.72 3.03 -12.11
N VAL A 149 -19.00 3.33 -11.90
CA VAL A 149 -20.13 2.53 -12.38
C VAL A 149 -20.21 2.46 -13.91
N PRO A 150 -20.17 3.57 -14.69
CA PRO A 150 -20.13 3.48 -16.15
C PRO A 150 -18.85 2.86 -16.69
N ILE A 151 -17.71 2.91 -15.97
CA ILE A 151 -16.47 2.23 -16.37
C ILE A 151 -16.65 0.70 -16.26
N VAL A 152 -17.22 0.21 -15.14
CA VAL A 152 -17.58 -1.21 -14.97
C VAL A 152 -18.53 -1.66 -16.07
N PHE A 153 -19.60 -0.89 -16.33
CA PHE A 153 -20.53 -1.17 -17.43
C PHE A 153 -19.81 -1.32 -18.77
N ASN A 154 -18.96 -0.35 -19.11
CA ASN A 154 -18.23 -0.36 -20.38
C ASN A 154 -17.18 -1.46 -20.46
N THR A 155 -16.56 -1.86 -19.34
CA THR A 155 -15.63 -3.00 -19.33
C THR A 155 -16.33 -4.28 -19.75
N VAL A 156 -17.50 -4.55 -19.16
CA VAL A 156 -18.30 -5.74 -19.50
C VAL A 156 -18.86 -5.66 -20.94
N LYS A 157 -19.25 -4.46 -21.40
CA LYS A 157 -19.62 -4.21 -22.79
C LYS A 157 -18.47 -4.52 -23.77
N GLU A 158 -17.25 -4.05 -23.47
CA GLU A 158 -16.10 -4.33 -24.34
C GLU A 158 -15.69 -5.80 -24.33
N LEU A 159 -16.06 -6.55 -23.29
CA LEU A 159 -15.98 -8.00 -23.27
C LEU A 159 -17.11 -8.69 -24.06
N ASN A 160 -17.93 -7.94 -24.79
CA ASN A 160 -19.03 -8.38 -25.68
C ASN A 160 -20.22 -9.07 -24.98
N PHE A 161 -20.47 -8.76 -23.72
CA PHE A 161 -21.68 -9.23 -23.02
C PHE A 161 -22.88 -8.34 -23.34
N ARG A 162 -24.09 -8.87 -23.10
CA ARG A 162 -25.37 -8.18 -23.36
C ARG A 162 -25.54 -6.93 -22.49
N ALA A 163 -26.34 -6.00 -22.92
CA ALA A 163 -26.62 -4.75 -22.21
C ALA A 163 -27.23 -4.98 -20.80
N VAL A 164 -28.06 -6.01 -20.63
CA VAL A 164 -28.62 -6.41 -19.34
C VAL A 164 -27.53 -6.92 -18.37
N THR A 165 -26.54 -7.64 -18.88
CA THR A 165 -25.37 -8.11 -18.13
C THR A 165 -24.50 -6.95 -17.66
N CYS A 166 -24.24 -5.98 -18.55
CA CYS A 166 -23.52 -4.76 -18.22
C CYS A 166 -24.25 -3.96 -17.14
N PHE A 167 -25.58 -3.90 -17.22
CA PHE A 167 -26.41 -3.25 -16.22
C PHE A 167 -26.36 -3.97 -14.88
N LEU A 168 -26.43 -5.29 -14.85
CA LEU A 168 -26.28 -6.06 -13.60
C LEU A 168 -24.91 -5.82 -12.95
N ALA A 169 -23.83 -5.89 -13.71
CA ALA A 169 -22.48 -5.62 -13.20
C ALA A 169 -22.38 -4.21 -12.60
N ALA A 170 -22.95 -3.23 -13.28
CA ALA A 170 -23.01 -1.84 -12.82
C ALA A 170 -23.87 -1.68 -11.55
N MET A 171 -25.01 -2.36 -11.44
CA MET A 171 -25.90 -2.30 -10.27
C MET A 171 -25.28 -2.97 -9.03
N LEU A 172 -24.52 -4.07 -9.20
CA LEU A 172 -23.76 -4.70 -8.11
C LEU A 172 -22.73 -3.77 -7.45
N VAL A 173 -22.31 -2.70 -8.14
CA VAL A 173 -21.43 -1.66 -7.58
C VAL A 173 -22.20 -0.40 -7.21
N ALA A 174 -23.24 -0.05 -7.96
CA ALA A 174 -24.01 1.19 -7.78
C ALA A 174 -24.76 1.21 -6.44
N VAL A 175 -25.39 0.08 -6.07
CA VAL A 175 -26.17 -0.08 -4.83
C VAL A 175 -25.51 -1.04 -3.85
N ASP A 176 -24.20 -1.21 -3.92
CA ASP A 176 -23.46 -1.90 -2.87
C ASP A 176 -23.21 -0.97 -1.69
N CYS A 177 -23.56 -1.43 -0.48
CA CYS A 177 -23.47 -0.62 0.74
C CYS A 177 -22.01 -0.17 1.00
N ALA A 178 -21.06 -1.09 0.88
CA ALA A 178 -19.63 -0.82 1.12
C ALA A 178 -19.07 0.21 0.14
N HIS A 179 -19.29 0.05 -1.18
CA HIS A 179 -18.86 1.01 -2.18
C HIS A 179 -19.52 2.39 -2.03
N VAL A 180 -20.78 2.44 -1.57
CA VAL A 180 -21.47 3.72 -1.33
C VAL A 180 -20.88 4.41 -0.10
N ILE A 181 -20.72 3.72 1.03
CA ILE A 181 -20.13 4.29 2.26
C ILE A 181 -18.73 4.83 1.97
N ASP A 182 -17.88 4.01 1.36
CA ASP A 182 -16.48 4.36 1.06
C ASP A 182 -16.35 5.60 0.17
N SER A 183 -17.18 5.70 -0.87
CA SER A 183 -17.16 6.81 -1.81
C SER A 183 -17.91 8.07 -1.35
N ARG A 184 -18.39 8.14 -0.11
CA ARG A 184 -19.08 9.31 0.46
C ARG A 184 -18.22 10.07 1.48
N LEU A 185 -17.07 9.52 1.87
CA LEU A 185 -16.18 10.03 2.90
C LEU A 185 -14.85 10.50 2.28
N ILE A 186 -14.06 11.22 3.07
CA ILE A 186 -12.74 11.69 2.65
C ILE A 186 -11.74 10.54 2.77
N LEU A 187 -11.77 9.61 1.80
CA LEU A 187 -10.96 8.40 1.77
C LEU A 187 -10.16 8.30 0.46
N LEU A 188 -9.06 7.53 0.49
CA LEU A 188 -8.26 7.25 -0.71
C LEU A 188 -8.90 6.18 -1.60
N ASP A 189 -9.81 5.38 -1.04
CA ASP A 189 -10.31 4.17 -1.67
C ASP A 189 -11.15 4.44 -2.92
N ALA A 190 -11.94 5.52 -2.95
CA ALA A 190 -12.66 5.93 -4.15
C ALA A 190 -11.70 6.19 -5.34
N THR A 191 -10.53 6.80 -5.08
CA THR A 191 -9.49 7.01 -6.09
C THR A 191 -8.83 5.68 -6.52
N LEU A 192 -8.60 4.79 -5.58
CA LEU A 192 -8.07 3.44 -5.85
C LEU A 192 -9.01 2.64 -6.74
N ILE A 193 -10.30 2.57 -6.37
CA ILE A 193 -11.32 1.76 -7.04
C ILE A 193 -11.54 2.20 -8.48
N ILE A 194 -11.66 3.51 -8.73
CA ILE A 194 -11.79 4.00 -10.12
C ILE A 194 -10.53 3.72 -10.94
N ALA A 195 -9.33 3.84 -10.36
CA ALA A 195 -8.09 3.53 -11.05
C ALA A 195 -7.96 2.03 -11.38
N VAL A 196 -8.42 1.13 -10.50
CA VAL A 196 -8.53 -0.32 -10.77
C VAL A 196 -9.52 -0.57 -11.92
N ALA A 197 -10.72 0.01 -11.86
CA ALA A 197 -11.72 -0.12 -12.93
C ALA A 197 -11.19 0.36 -14.29
N MET A 198 -10.52 1.53 -14.31
CA MET A 198 -9.87 2.07 -15.50
C MET A 198 -8.77 1.16 -16.05
N SER A 199 -7.98 0.52 -15.17
CA SER A 199 -6.92 -0.40 -15.58
C SER A 199 -7.48 -1.61 -16.33
N PHE A 200 -8.55 -2.20 -15.82
CA PHE A 200 -9.24 -3.31 -16.49
C PHE A 200 -9.89 -2.86 -17.82
N TYR A 201 -10.58 -1.73 -17.82
CA TYR A 201 -11.19 -1.17 -19.04
C TYR A 201 -10.16 -0.90 -20.14
N CYS A 202 -9.11 -0.14 -19.80
CA CYS A 202 -8.06 0.21 -20.76
C CYS A 202 -7.32 -1.02 -21.29
N TYR A 203 -7.06 -2.01 -20.41
CA TYR A 203 -6.41 -3.26 -20.84
C TYR A 203 -7.28 -4.07 -21.81
N VAL A 204 -8.58 -4.20 -21.54
CA VAL A 204 -9.51 -4.88 -22.47
C VAL A 204 -9.54 -4.17 -23.82
N ARG A 205 -9.59 -2.85 -23.85
CA ARG A 205 -9.51 -2.03 -25.08
C ARG A 205 -8.16 -2.20 -25.79
N PHE A 206 -7.07 -2.21 -25.04
CA PHE A 206 -5.74 -2.47 -25.58
C PHE A 206 -5.66 -3.85 -26.24
N TYR A 207 -6.13 -4.90 -25.55
CA TYR A 207 -6.10 -6.25 -26.07
C TYR A 207 -6.99 -6.39 -27.32
N LYS A 208 -8.17 -5.81 -27.33
CA LYS A 208 -9.06 -5.79 -28.50
C LYS A 208 -8.39 -5.10 -29.70
N THR A 209 -7.71 -3.98 -29.46
CA THR A 209 -6.96 -3.27 -30.50
C THR A 209 -5.73 -4.07 -30.96
N GLN A 210 -5.11 -4.83 -30.06
CA GLN A 210 -4.04 -5.78 -30.39
C GLN A 210 -4.47 -6.82 -31.43
N LEU A 211 -5.70 -7.31 -31.32
CA LEU A 211 -6.24 -8.30 -32.26
C LEU A 211 -6.56 -7.69 -33.64
N LEU A 212 -6.95 -6.40 -33.68
CA LEU A 212 -7.39 -5.73 -34.90
C LEU A 212 -6.27 -5.02 -35.66
N ALA A 213 -5.47 -4.25 -34.95
CA ALA A 213 -4.48 -3.35 -35.55
C ALA A 213 -3.28 -3.10 -34.58
N PRO A 214 -2.40 -4.11 -34.41
CA PRO A 214 -1.22 -3.94 -33.57
C PRO A 214 -0.32 -2.82 -34.07
N PHE A 215 0.28 -2.05 -33.15
CA PHE A 215 1.16 -0.90 -33.40
C PHE A 215 0.48 0.30 -34.08
N SER A 216 -0.85 0.35 -34.17
CA SER A 216 -1.59 1.53 -34.58
C SER A 216 -1.56 2.61 -33.49
N SER A 217 -1.94 3.86 -33.83
CA SER A 217 -2.07 4.95 -32.85
C SER A 217 -3.05 4.60 -31.73
N GLN A 218 -4.16 3.91 -32.04
CA GLN A 218 -5.12 3.43 -31.04
C GLN A 218 -4.51 2.37 -30.11
N TRP A 219 -3.70 1.46 -30.67
CA TRP A 219 -2.99 0.45 -29.88
C TRP A 219 -2.03 1.10 -28.88
N TYR A 220 -1.23 2.09 -29.30
CA TYR A 220 -0.37 2.86 -28.39
C TYR A 220 -1.19 3.66 -27.39
N GLY A 221 -2.27 4.31 -27.83
CA GLY A 221 -3.15 5.07 -26.94
C GLY A 221 -3.69 4.22 -25.80
N TRP A 222 -4.22 3.03 -26.09
CA TRP A 222 -4.74 2.15 -25.05
C TRP A 222 -3.63 1.48 -24.20
N LEU A 223 -2.46 1.19 -24.78
CA LEU A 223 -1.31 0.71 -24.02
C LEU A 223 -0.88 1.70 -22.94
N TYR A 224 -0.68 2.97 -23.33
CA TYR A 224 -0.27 4.01 -22.40
C TYR A 224 -1.41 4.42 -21.44
N ALA A 225 -2.66 4.36 -21.86
CA ALA A 225 -3.81 4.57 -20.98
C ALA A 225 -3.88 3.48 -19.89
N THR A 226 -3.58 2.22 -20.25
CA THR A 226 -3.45 1.12 -19.28
C THR A 226 -2.31 1.40 -18.31
N GLY A 227 -1.13 1.79 -18.81
CA GLY A 227 0.00 2.14 -17.95
C GLY A 227 -0.28 3.31 -17.02
N LEU A 228 -0.91 4.36 -17.51
CA LEU A 228 -1.28 5.53 -16.70
C LEU A 228 -2.27 5.16 -15.59
N SER A 229 -3.31 4.37 -15.88
CA SER A 229 -4.25 3.90 -14.85
C SER A 229 -3.57 3.00 -13.83
N LEU A 230 -2.66 2.11 -14.23
CA LEU A 230 -1.83 1.32 -13.31
C LEU A 230 -0.95 2.20 -12.43
N SER A 231 -0.37 3.28 -13.00
CA SER A 231 0.39 4.24 -12.20
C SER A 231 -0.46 4.91 -11.12
N PHE A 232 -1.69 5.30 -11.43
CA PHE A 232 -2.60 5.89 -10.44
C PHE A 232 -2.94 4.90 -9.31
N VAL A 233 -3.15 3.63 -9.62
CA VAL A 233 -3.36 2.58 -8.61
C VAL A 233 -2.16 2.52 -7.65
N MET A 234 -0.93 2.40 -8.19
CA MET A 234 0.30 2.34 -7.39
C MET A 234 0.59 3.63 -6.64
N SER A 235 0.28 4.78 -7.23
CA SER A 235 0.49 6.09 -6.60
C SER A 235 -0.55 6.43 -5.53
N THR A 236 -1.58 5.59 -5.35
CA THR A 236 -2.62 5.71 -4.32
C THR A 236 -2.33 4.80 -3.12
N LYS A 237 -2.19 3.51 -3.35
CA LYS A 237 -1.91 2.48 -2.31
C LYS A 237 -1.02 1.36 -2.88
N TYR A 238 -0.11 0.79 -2.06
CA TYR A 238 0.74 -0.33 -2.49
C TYR A 238 -0.02 -1.61 -2.86
N ILE A 239 -1.26 -1.76 -2.39
CA ILE A 239 -2.16 -2.83 -2.84
C ILE A 239 -2.38 -2.81 -4.36
N GLY A 240 -2.05 -1.70 -5.03
CA GLY A 240 -2.02 -1.57 -6.48
C GLY A 240 -1.15 -2.61 -7.21
N VAL A 241 -0.16 -3.20 -6.53
CA VAL A 241 0.63 -4.32 -7.08
C VAL A 241 -0.24 -5.50 -7.50
N MET A 242 -1.38 -5.70 -6.84
CA MET A 242 -2.35 -6.75 -7.18
C MET A 242 -2.99 -6.52 -8.55
N THR A 243 -3.28 -5.25 -8.90
CA THR A 243 -3.76 -4.87 -10.24
C THR A 243 -2.68 -5.10 -11.30
N TYR A 244 -1.42 -4.76 -10.99
CA TYR A 244 -0.29 -5.09 -11.86
C TYR A 244 -0.16 -6.60 -12.08
N ALA A 245 -0.33 -7.41 -11.04
CA ALA A 245 -0.29 -8.86 -11.15
C ALA A 245 -1.41 -9.37 -12.07
N ALA A 246 -2.64 -8.91 -11.89
CA ALA A 246 -3.79 -9.30 -12.71
C ALA A 246 -3.60 -8.96 -14.19
N ILE A 247 -3.21 -7.72 -14.50
CA ILE A 247 -2.94 -7.28 -15.87
C ILE A 247 -1.68 -7.99 -16.42
N GLY A 248 -0.65 -8.17 -15.58
CA GLY A 248 0.59 -8.86 -15.92
C GLY A 248 0.36 -10.31 -16.38
N VAL A 249 -0.53 -11.04 -15.71
CA VAL A 249 -0.95 -12.38 -16.14
C VAL A 249 -1.56 -12.31 -17.54
N GLY A 250 -2.49 -11.37 -17.80
CA GLY A 250 -3.08 -11.19 -19.12
C GLY A 250 -2.05 -10.84 -20.20
N VAL A 251 -1.07 -9.98 -19.87
CA VAL A 251 0.04 -9.64 -20.79
C VAL A 251 0.93 -10.86 -21.06
N ALA A 252 1.26 -11.64 -20.03
CA ALA A 252 2.09 -12.84 -20.16
C ALA A 252 1.43 -13.88 -21.09
N PHE A 253 0.12 -14.13 -20.91
CA PHE A 253 -0.64 -15.01 -21.79
C PHE A 253 -0.67 -14.50 -23.24
N ASN A 254 -0.89 -13.19 -23.43
CA ASN A 254 -0.88 -12.62 -24.78
C ASN A 254 0.49 -12.74 -25.46
N LEU A 255 1.58 -12.46 -24.73
CA LEU A 255 2.93 -12.62 -25.26
C LEU A 255 3.25 -14.08 -25.56
N TRP A 256 2.78 -15.02 -24.72
CA TRP A 256 2.92 -16.46 -24.98
C TRP A 256 2.21 -16.90 -26.27
N GLN A 257 1.00 -16.38 -26.52
CA GLN A 257 0.29 -16.61 -27.79
C GLN A 257 1.06 -16.07 -29.00
N LEU A 258 1.68 -14.89 -28.88
CA LEU A 258 2.48 -14.31 -29.95
C LEU A 258 3.78 -15.07 -30.24
N LEU A 259 4.28 -15.82 -29.26
CA LEU A 259 5.46 -16.73 -29.44
C LEU A 259 5.13 -18.02 -30.14
N ASP A 260 3.84 -18.37 -30.31
CA ASP A 260 3.45 -19.59 -31.01
C ASP A 260 3.94 -19.54 -32.45
N ALA A 261 4.79 -20.53 -32.84
CA ALA A 261 5.35 -20.62 -34.17
C ALA A 261 4.26 -20.73 -35.28
N ARG A 262 3.07 -21.25 -34.92
CA ARG A 262 1.92 -21.33 -35.83
C ARG A 262 1.31 -19.95 -36.15
N ALA A 263 1.55 -18.95 -35.33
CA ALA A 263 1.16 -17.58 -35.61
C ALA A 263 1.97 -16.94 -36.74
N GLY A 264 3.10 -17.55 -37.12
CA GLY A 264 3.94 -17.10 -38.25
C GLY A 264 4.63 -15.76 -38.03
N LEU A 265 4.70 -15.27 -36.78
CA LEU A 265 5.28 -13.98 -36.47
C LEU A 265 6.82 -14.06 -36.35
N PRO A 266 7.57 -13.19 -37.07
CA PRO A 266 9.02 -13.12 -36.89
C PRO A 266 9.38 -12.70 -35.46
N LEU A 267 10.43 -13.27 -34.88
CA LEU A 267 10.90 -12.94 -33.52
C LEU A 267 11.13 -11.44 -33.29
N ARG A 268 11.54 -10.71 -34.35
CA ARG A 268 11.66 -9.23 -34.28
C ARG A 268 10.36 -8.52 -33.95
N VAL A 269 9.23 -9.03 -34.46
CA VAL A 269 7.91 -8.48 -34.18
C VAL A 269 7.51 -8.82 -32.75
N VAL A 270 7.76 -10.03 -32.28
CA VAL A 270 7.51 -10.43 -30.89
C VAL A 270 8.36 -9.61 -29.94
N ALA A 271 9.64 -9.41 -30.21
CA ALA A 271 10.53 -8.54 -29.43
C ALA A 271 10.00 -7.10 -29.37
N ARG A 272 9.49 -6.56 -30.49
CA ARG A 272 8.84 -5.24 -30.52
C ARG A 272 7.61 -5.20 -29.59
N HIS A 273 6.77 -6.25 -29.58
CA HIS A 273 5.64 -6.34 -28.66
C HIS A 273 6.08 -6.33 -27.20
N VAL A 274 7.14 -7.08 -26.86
CA VAL A 274 7.70 -7.09 -25.51
C VAL A 274 8.21 -5.70 -25.11
N THR A 275 9.09 -5.11 -25.96
CA THR A 275 9.69 -3.79 -25.67
C THR A 275 8.63 -2.70 -25.46
N GLN A 276 7.59 -2.65 -26.32
CA GLN A 276 6.55 -1.63 -26.20
C GLN A 276 5.71 -1.82 -24.93
N ARG A 277 5.45 -3.08 -24.52
CA ARG A 277 4.74 -3.34 -23.25
C ARG A 277 5.60 -2.99 -22.05
N LEU A 278 6.90 -3.28 -22.06
CA LEU A 278 7.82 -2.82 -21.02
C LEU A 278 7.81 -1.30 -20.89
N ASN A 279 7.88 -0.58 -22.03
CA ASN A 279 7.81 0.88 -22.03
C ASN A 279 6.46 1.39 -21.51
N GLY A 280 5.35 0.88 -22.04
CA GLY A 280 4.02 1.41 -21.73
C GLY A 280 3.45 0.96 -20.39
N LEU A 281 3.80 -0.24 -19.90
CA LEU A 281 3.20 -0.81 -18.69
C LEU A 281 4.15 -0.85 -17.47
N ILE A 282 5.45 -0.61 -17.67
CA ILE A 282 6.42 -0.60 -16.56
C ILE A 282 7.13 0.74 -16.52
N PHE A 283 7.88 1.11 -17.57
CA PHE A 283 8.71 2.30 -17.52
C PHE A 283 7.90 3.61 -17.41
N ALA A 284 6.93 3.82 -18.30
CA ALA A 284 6.10 5.04 -18.26
C ALA A 284 5.29 5.18 -16.97
N PRO A 285 4.59 4.14 -16.45
CA PRO A 285 3.94 4.18 -15.15
C PRO A 285 4.89 4.50 -14.00
N PHE A 286 6.10 3.92 -14.01
CA PHE A 286 7.11 4.21 -12.98
C PHE A 286 7.56 5.66 -13.00
N MET A 287 7.75 6.24 -14.20
CA MET A 287 8.06 7.67 -14.32
C MET A 287 6.95 8.57 -13.78
N VAL A 288 5.67 8.22 -14.02
CA VAL A 288 4.53 8.93 -13.44
C VAL A 288 4.47 8.77 -11.92
N TYR A 289 4.78 7.58 -11.41
CA TYR A 289 4.90 7.34 -9.96
C TYR A 289 5.97 8.23 -9.32
N LEU A 290 7.18 8.30 -9.92
CA LEU A 290 8.26 9.20 -9.46
C LEU A 290 7.86 10.67 -9.56
N PHE A 291 7.14 11.05 -10.60
CA PHE A 291 6.64 12.42 -10.77
C PHE A 291 5.76 12.86 -9.60
N TRP A 292 4.87 12.00 -9.09
CA TRP A 292 4.03 12.33 -7.93
C TRP A 292 4.85 12.51 -6.65
N PHE A 293 5.92 11.74 -6.45
CA PHE A 293 6.86 11.98 -5.34
C PHE A 293 7.68 13.25 -5.53
N TYR A 294 8.06 13.57 -6.76
CA TYR A 294 8.71 14.85 -7.04
C TYR A 294 7.81 16.03 -6.67
N VAL A 295 6.53 16.00 -7.06
CA VAL A 295 5.55 17.03 -6.68
C VAL A 295 5.36 17.06 -5.17
N HIS A 296 5.27 15.90 -4.50
CA HIS A 296 5.16 15.78 -3.05
C HIS A 296 6.30 16.53 -2.31
N PHE A 297 7.55 16.26 -2.64
CA PHE A 297 8.69 16.95 -2.04
C PHE A 297 8.80 18.42 -2.45
N SER A 298 8.27 18.81 -3.61
CA SER A 298 8.26 20.20 -4.06
C SER A 298 7.21 21.05 -3.31
N ILE A 299 6.14 20.43 -2.83
CA ILE A 299 5.11 21.10 -2.03
C ILE A 299 5.50 21.14 -0.55
N LEU A 300 5.89 20.00 0.01
CA LEU A 300 6.17 19.84 1.44
C LEU A 300 7.63 20.26 1.76
N THR A 301 7.82 21.55 1.86
CA THR A 301 9.16 22.16 2.08
C THR A 301 9.38 22.62 3.52
N GLY A 302 8.33 22.76 4.31
CA GLY A 302 8.38 23.19 5.72
C GLY A 302 8.52 22.01 6.68
N SER A 303 9.18 22.23 7.81
CA SER A 303 9.25 21.31 8.94
C SER A 303 7.86 20.97 9.48
N GLY A 304 7.66 19.74 9.94
CA GLY A 304 6.38 19.30 10.45
C GLY A 304 6.40 17.95 11.18
N PRO A 305 5.23 17.39 11.49
CA PRO A 305 5.10 16.19 12.33
C PRO A 305 5.66 14.90 11.70
N GLY A 306 6.12 14.96 10.45
CA GLY A 306 6.80 13.85 9.77
C GLY A 306 8.31 13.84 9.95
N ASP A 307 8.90 14.89 10.51
CA ASP A 307 10.34 15.08 10.54
C ASP A 307 11.06 13.96 11.28
N ASP A 308 10.56 13.54 12.44
CA ASP A 308 11.18 12.53 13.30
C ASP A 308 11.28 11.13 12.66
N PHE A 309 10.49 10.87 11.63
CA PHE A 309 10.59 9.63 10.85
C PHE A 309 11.78 9.64 9.89
N MET A 310 12.25 10.82 9.48
CA MET A 310 13.27 11.01 8.47
C MET A 310 14.67 11.17 9.08
N SER A 311 15.68 10.90 8.28
CA SER A 311 17.08 11.13 8.69
C SER A 311 17.34 12.62 9.00
N PRO A 312 18.32 12.92 9.85
CA PRO A 312 18.73 14.31 10.10
C PRO A 312 19.12 15.05 8.82
N GLN A 313 19.73 14.37 7.86
CA GLN A 313 20.11 14.94 6.57
C GLN A 313 18.88 15.36 5.75
N PHE A 314 17.78 14.60 5.84
CA PHE A 314 16.51 14.98 5.22
C PHE A 314 15.90 16.19 5.95
N GLN A 315 15.86 16.15 7.29
CA GLN A 315 15.31 17.22 8.12
C GLN A 315 16.01 18.56 7.88
N GLU A 316 17.35 18.56 7.71
CA GLU A 316 18.13 19.76 7.37
C GLU A 316 17.73 20.39 6.02
N THR A 317 17.04 19.66 5.12
CA THR A 317 16.55 20.21 3.85
C THR A 317 15.20 20.92 3.97
N LEU A 318 14.53 20.81 5.12
CA LEU A 318 13.24 21.45 5.39
C LEU A 318 13.43 22.86 5.93
N THR A 319 12.59 23.79 5.50
CA THR A 319 12.57 25.14 6.04
C THR A 319 12.02 25.11 7.47
N ASP A 320 12.61 25.93 8.34
CA ASP A 320 12.23 26.04 9.76
C ASP A 320 12.45 24.77 10.60
N SER A 321 13.24 23.83 10.12
CA SER A 321 13.57 22.62 10.87
C SER A 321 14.19 22.97 12.23
N PRO A 322 13.61 22.47 13.35
CA PRO A 322 14.19 22.67 14.68
C PRO A 322 15.63 22.15 14.76
N LEU A 323 15.89 21.02 14.12
CA LEU A 323 17.21 20.39 14.09
C LEU A 323 18.25 21.33 13.44
N ALA A 324 17.92 21.96 12.31
CA ALA A 324 18.80 22.91 11.64
C ALA A 324 19.06 24.18 12.49
N LYS A 325 18.06 24.63 13.28
CA LYS A 325 18.17 25.79 14.15
C LYS A 325 18.95 25.52 15.44
N GLU A 326 18.84 24.31 15.99
CA GLU A 326 19.41 23.92 17.28
C GLU A 326 20.75 23.19 17.19
N ALA A 327 21.10 22.64 16.02
CA ALA A 327 22.36 21.95 15.81
C ALA A 327 23.55 22.88 16.06
N ARG A 328 24.52 22.43 16.84
CA ARG A 328 25.77 23.14 17.15
C ARG A 328 26.95 22.23 16.88
N GLN A 329 28.05 22.82 16.45
CA GLN A 329 29.30 22.09 16.22
C GLN A 329 29.88 21.64 17.56
N VAL A 330 30.28 20.36 17.64
CA VAL A 330 30.94 19.79 18.81
C VAL A 330 32.44 19.88 18.62
N ASN A 331 33.14 20.40 19.65
CA ASN A 331 34.59 20.48 19.68
C ASN A 331 35.14 19.54 20.77
N TYR A 332 36.42 19.21 20.66
CA TYR A 332 37.13 18.55 21.77
C TYR A 332 37.09 19.46 23.01
N TYR A 333 37.00 18.83 24.18
CA TYR A 333 36.84 19.44 25.49
C TYR A 333 35.47 20.10 25.72
N ASP A 334 34.50 19.86 24.81
CA ASP A 334 33.11 20.18 25.11
C ASP A 334 32.54 19.19 26.13
N ILE A 335 31.78 19.72 27.07
CA ILE A 335 30.95 18.93 27.98
C ILE A 335 29.60 18.72 27.32
N VAL A 336 29.28 17.47 26.99
CA VAL A 336 28.11 17.08 26.21
C VAL A 336 27.21 16.14 26.97
N THR A 337 25.93 16.11 26.59
CA THR A 337 25.00 15.04 26.93
C THR A 337 24.82 14.17 25.68
N MET A 338 24.84 12.84 25.85
CA MET A 338 24.66 11.88 24.76
C MET A 338 23.35 11.15 24.94
N LYS A 339 22.53 11.12 23.87
CA LYS A 339 21.19 10.53 23.91
C LYS A 339 21.06 9.37 22.96
N HIS A 340 20.46 8.28 23.43
CA HIS A 340 20.15 7.13 22.62
C HIS A 340 18.91 7.37 21.77
N LYS A 341 19.02 7.11 20.45
CA LYS A 341 17.98 7.50 19.48
C LYS A 341 16.63 6.82 19.73
N ASN A 342 16.63 5.55 20.11
CA ASN A 342 15.39 4.75 20.17
C ASN A 342 14.70 4.86 21.54
N THR A 343 15.45 4.90 22.65
CA THR A 343 14.90 4.91 24.01
C THR A 343 14.80 6.31 24.61
N ASN A 344 15.43 7.30 23.97
CA ASN A 344 15.60 8.68 24.49
C ASN A 344 16.35 8.76 25.82
N ALA A 345 17.03 7.69 26.26
CA ALA A 345 17.84 7.69 27.46
C ALA A 345 19.16 8.43 27.24
N LEU A 346 19.59 9.20 28.21
CA LEU A 346 20.87 9.88 28.29
C LEU A 346 21.93 8.92 28.86
N LEU A 347 23.14 8.94 28.33
CA LEU A 347 24.26 8.20 28.91
C LEU A 347 24.59 8.81 30.28
N HIS A 348 24.45 8.00 31.31
CA HIS A 348 24.49 8.40 32.73
C HIS A 348 25.52 7.58 33.49
N SER A 349 26.15 8.17 34.50
CA SER A 349 27.01 7.47 35.45
C SER A 349 26.94 8.13 36.84
N HIS A 350 27.10 7.33 37.89
CA HIS A 350 27.10 7.78 39.27
C HIS A 350 28.10 6.97 40.10
N ALA A 351 28.39 7.40 41.32
CA ALA A 351 29.47 6.83 42.14
C ALA A 351 29.24 5.37 42.58
N GLU A 352 28.01 4.87 42.48
CA GLU A 352 27.69 3.50 42.85
C GLU A 352 28.31 2.49 41.88
N GLN A 353 28.69 1.32 42.44
CA GLN A 353 29.36 0.25 41.67
C GLN A 353 28.39 -0.86 41.32
N TYR A 354 28.69 -1.63 40.27
CA TYR A 354 28.01 -2.90 40.02
C TYR A 354 28.24 -3.87 41.20
N PRO A 355 27.22 -4.69 41.57
CA PRO A 355 27.39 -5.69 42.64
C PRO A 355 28.45 -6.69 42.20
N LEU A 356 29.31 -7.10 43.11
CA LEU A 356 30.41 -8.09 42.83
C LEU A 356 29.85 -9.33 42.13
N ARG A 357 28.62 -9.73 42.46
CA ARG A 357 27.90 -10.84 41.81
C ARG A 357 26.51 -10.42 41.44
N TYR A 358 26.12 -10.75 40.21
CA TYR A 358 24.75 -10.61 39.76
C TYR A 358 23.83 -11.68 40.35
N GLU A 359 22.51 -11.52 40.20
CA GLU A 359 21.50 -12.42 40.73
C GLU A 359 21.65 -13.87 40.19
N ASP A 360 22.16 -14.02 38.98
CA ASP A 360 22.44 -15.29 38.33
C ASP A 360 23.80 -15.93 38.74
N GLY A 361 24.53 -15.27 39.66
CA GLY A 361 25.79 -15.75 40.21
C GLY A 361 27.03 -15.36 39.40
N ARG A 362 26.93 -14.73 38.25
CA ARG A 362 28.07 -14.23 37.47
C ARG A 362 28.79 -13.12 38.23
N VAL A 363 30.10 -13.05 38.04
CA VAL A 363 30.96 -12.02 38.64
C VAL A 363 31.03 -10.83 37.71
N SER A 364 30.78 -9.62 38.25
CA SER A 364 30.97 -8.36 37.56
C SER A 364 32.41 -7.86 37.69
N SER A 365 32.71 -6.73 36.99
CA SER A 365 33.97 -6.01 37.23
C SER A 365 34.01 -5.26 38.58
N ASN A 366 32.87 -5.14 39.25
CA ASN A 366 32.67 -4.23 40.39
C ASN A 366 33.05 -2.77 40.08
N GLY A 367 32.99 -2.40 38.80
CA GLY A 367 33.24 -1.03 38.32
C GLY A 367 32.08 -0.07 38.59
N GLN A 368 32.34 1.21 38.46
CA GLN A 368 31.33 2.26 38.61
C GLN A 368 30.26 2.11 37.50
N GLN A 369 28.99 2.17 37.88
CA GLN A 369 27.86 1.93 36.98
C GLN A 369 27.74 2.97 35.86
N VAL A 370 27.45 2.48 34.64
CA VAL A 370 27.03 3.29 33.49
C VAL A 370 25.66 2.81 33.06
N THR A 371 24.70 3.72 33.01
CA THR A 371 23.28 3.40 32.79
C THR A 371 22.64 4.36 31.81
N GLY A 372 21.43 4.03 31.34
CA GLY A 372 20.59 4.93 30.55
C GLY A 372 19.52 5.59 31.44
N TYR A 373 19.52 6.91 31.50
CA TYR A 373 18.60 7.69 32.34
C TYR A 373 17.76 8.64 31.48
N THR A 374 16.44 8.64 31.69
CA THR A 374 15.51 9.38 30.83
C THR A 374 15.28 10.83 31.23
N PHE A 375 15.82 11.26 32.38
CA PHE A 375 15.69 12.63 32.85
C PHE A 375 17.01 13.38 32.76
N GLU A 376 16.92 14.71 32.62
CA GLU A 376 18.10 15.56 32.65
C GLU A 376 18.71 15.61 34.06
N ASP A 377 20.01 15.33 34.16
CA ASP A 377 20.77 15.30 35.38
C ASP A 377 22.21 15.74 35.11
N VAL A 378 22.88 16.26 36.12
CA VAL A 378 24.33 16.62 36.04
C VAL A 378 25.21 15.39 35.80
N ASN A 379 24.77 14.21 36.24
CA ASN A 379 25.44 12.93 36.00
C ASN A 379 25.33 12.39 34.55
N ASN A 380 24.66 13.14 33.65
CA ASN A 380 24.62 12.85 32.22
C ASN A 380 25.75 13.56 31.44
N GLN A 381 26.61 14.32 32.13
CA GLN A 381 27.58 15.21 31.52
C GLN A 381 28.93 14.52 31.31
N TRP A 382 29.38 14.51 30.07
CA TRP A 382 30.61 13.85 29.63
C TRP A 382 31.48 14.84 28.84
N GLU A 383 32.77 14.95 29.17
CA GLU A 383 33.76 15.72 28.39
C GLU A 383 34.31 14.85 27.26
N VAL A 384 34.32 15.39 26.05
CA VAL A 384 34.88 14.71 24.86
C VAL A 384 36.39 15.01 24.74
N LEU A 385 37.20 14.00 24.94
CA LEU A 385 38.65 14.17 24.99
C LEU A 385 39.33 13.52 23.76
N PRO A 386 40.38 14.15 23.22
CA PRO A 386 41.19 13.53 22.18
C PRO A 386 42.06 12.41 22.76
N THR A 387 42.41 11.41 21.93
CA THR A 387 43.33 10.32 22.32
C THR A 387 44.81 10.75 22.28
N LYS A 388 45.10 11.87 21.61
CA LYS A 388 46.45 12.48 21.53
C LYS A 388 46.34 13.95 21.90
N GLU A 389 47.40 14.50 22.52
CA GLU A 389 47.40 15.94 22.80
C GLU A 389 47.26 16.75 21.51
N LEU A 390 46.34 17.72 21.55
CA LEU A 390 46.15 18.67 20.45
C LEU A 390 46.99 19.90 20.66
N ALA A 391 47.41 20.53 19.56
CA ALA A 391 48.22 21.73 19.57
C ALA A 391 47.54 22.93 20.25
N SER A 392 46.19 22.94 20.30
CA SER A 392 45.35 23.92 21.02
C SER A 392 44.16 23.21 21.61
N ARG A 393 43.72 23.64 22.79
CA ARG A 393 42.47 23.16 23.42
C ARG A 393 41.21 23.83 22.86
N GLU A 394 41.34 24.97 22.20
CA GLU A 394 40.19 25.73 21.73
C GLU A 394 39.95 25.53 20.24
N GLY A 395 38.66 25.38 19.87
CA GLY A 395 38.20 25.44 18.50
C GLY A 395 38.51 24.23 17.60
N GLN A 396 38.96 23.10 18.16
CA GLN A 396 39.22 21.88 17.38
C GLN A 396 37.96 21.04 17.22
N PRO A 397 37.38 20.95 16.01
CA PRO A 397 36.14 20.21 15.79
C PRO A 397 36.32 18.70 15.92
N VAL A 398 35.36 18.04 16.51
CA VAL A 398 35.25 16.57 16.48
C VAL A 398 34.57 16.16 15.17
N HIS A 399 35.09 15.10 14.54
CA HIS A 399 34.51 14.54 13.31
C HIS A 399 33.94 13.16 13.54
N LEU A 400 33.01 12.77 12.68
CA LEU A 400 32.59 11.37 12.62
C LEU A 400 33.79 10.49 12.24
N ASP A 401 33.84 9.30 12.80
CA ASP A 401 34.95 8.34 12.77
C ASP A 401 36.22 8.74 13.57
N ASP A 402 36.21 9.88 14.27
CA ASP A 402 37.26 10.18 15.22
C ASP A 402 37.22 9.17 16.40
N VAL A 403 38.43 8.93 16.95
CA VAL A 403 38.59 8.13 18.19
C VAL A 403 38.75 9.10 19.35
N VAL A 404 37.88 8.98 20.33
CA VAL A 404 37.75 9.87 21.49
C VAL A 404 37.78 9.10 22.80
N ARG A 405 37.93 9.81 23.93
CA ARG A 405 37.61 9.33 25.27
C ARG A 405 36.50 10.19 25.85
N PHE A 406 35.73 9.59 26.73
CA PHE A 406 34.67 10.29 27.47
C PHE A 406 35.00 10.31 28.95
N LYS A 407 35.12 11.52 29.51
CA LYS A 407 35.31 11.73 30.95
C LYS A 407 34.04 12.19 31.59
N HIS A 408 33.53 11.43 32.56
CA HIS A 408 32.38 11.82 33.34
C HIS A 408 32.71 13.00 34.26
N ILE A 409 31.94 14.08 34.18
CA ILE A 409 32.31 15.34 34.86
C ILE A 409 32.20 15.25 36.38
N VAL A 410 31.12 14.63 36.88
CA VAL A 410 30.84 14.60 38.31
C VAL A 410 31.83 13.73 39.10
N THR A 411 32.16 12.55 38.57
CA THR A 411 33.05 11.59 39.26
C THR A 411 34.51 11.69 38.79
N GLY A 412 34.78 12.39 37.68
CA GLY A 412 36.12 12.49 37.09
C GLY A 412 36.63 11.21 36.46
N THR A 413 35.79 10.20 36.31
CA THR A 413 36.16 8.87 35.78
C THR A 413 35.96 8.80 34.27
N TYR A 414 36.60 7.82 33.60
CA TYR A 414 36.56 7.63 32.16
C TYR A 414 35.72 6.43 31.77
N LEU A 415 34.90 6.59 30.72
CA LEU A 415 34.10 5.51 30.15
C LEU A 415 35.01 4.37 29.67
N LEU A 416 34.60 3.13 29.96
CA LEU A 416 35.32 1.91 29.64
C LEU A 416 34.36 0.81 29.25
N ALA A 417 34.75 -0.02 28.29
CA ALA A 417 34.12 -1.30 28.01
C ALA A 417 35.17 -2.41 28.08
N HIS A 418 34.81 -3.55 28.63
CA HIS A 418 35.72 -4.66 28.81
C HIS A 418 35.00 -6.01 28.68
N ASP A 419 35.76 -7.08 28.39
CA ASP A 419 35.22 -8.40 28.11
C ASP A 419 34.72 -9.12 29.42
N VAL A 420 33.75 -8.50 30.07
CA VAL A 420 32.95 -9.04 31.18
C VAL A 420 31.50 -9.03 30.74
N ALA A 421 30.76 -10.11 31.02
CA ALA A 421 29.35 -10.23 30.58
C ALA A 421 28.45 -9.22 31.28
N SER A 422 27.65 -8.48 30.53
CA SER A 422 26.75 -7.45 31.05
C SER A 422 25.62 -8.04 31.91
N PRO A 423 25.02 -7.23 32.81
CA PRO A 423 24.04 -7.71 33.78
C PRO A 423 22.85 -8.45 33.19
N LEU A 424 22.14 -7.81 32.24
CA LEU A 424 20.87 -8.32 31.70
C LEU A 424 21.06 -9.12 30.41
N TYR A 425 22.10 -8.77 29.60
CA TYR A 425 22.40 -9.45 28.32
C TYR A 425 23.78 -10.11 28.35
N PRO A 426 23.92 -11.32 28.84
CA PRO A 426 25.23 -12.00 29.06
C PRO A 426 26.10 -12.18 27.82
N THR A 427 25.52 -12.04 26.63
CA THR A 427 26.24 -12.08 25.35
C THR A 427 26.95 -10.77 25.01
N ASN A 428 26.55 -9.68 25.66
CA ASN A 428 27.09 -8.34 25.51
C ASN A 428 28.12 -8.04 26.60
N GLU A 429 28.90 -6.98 26.42
CA GLU A 429 29.96 -6.61 27.34
C GLU A 429 29.46 -5.58 28.37
N GLU A 430 30.00 -5.66 29.60
CA GLU A 430 29.74 -4.69 30.66
C GLU A 430 30.44 -3.36 30.32
N VAL A 431 29.74 -2.26 30.59
CA VAL A 431 30.24 -0.89 30.42
C VAL A 431 30.31 -0.23 31.78
N THR A 432 31.47 0.31 32.11
CA THR A 432 31.76 0.92 33.41
C THR A 432 32.59 2.23 33.25
N THR A 433 33.05 2.80 34.35
CA THR A 433 34.07 3.83 34.32
C THR A 433 35.24 3.48 35.21
N VAL A 434 36.42 4.04 34.90
CA VAL A 434 37.66 3.86 35.65
C VAL A 434 38.29 5.21 36.01
N SER A 435 39.17 5.22 37.02
CA SER A 435 39.91 6.42 37.43
C SER A 435 40.78 6.95 36.32
N GLU A 436 41.11 8.24 36.36
CA GLU A 436 41.99 8.89 35.39
C GLU A 436 43.40 8.24 35.33
N GLU A 437 43.94 7.81 36.49
CA GLU A 437 45.20 7.13 36.57
C GLU A 437 45.20 5.80 35.77
N GLN A 438 44.15 5.00 35.94
CA GLN A 438 43.99 3.75 35.19
C GLN A 438 43.69 4.00 33.71
N ALA A 439 42.87 4.99 33.39
CA ALA A 439 42.47 5.33 32.01
C ALA A 439 43.63 5.85 31.15
N LEU A 440 44.58 6.51 31.75
CA LEU A 440 45.79 7.02 31.06
C LEU A 440 47.00 6.09 31.19
N GLY A 441 46.91 5.09 32.08
CA GLY A 441 47.93 4.05 32.31
C GLY A 441 47.55 2.69 31.70
N ASP A 442 47.32 1.72 32.56
CA ASP A 442 47.13 0.33 32.16
C ASP A 442 45.91 0.05 31.29
N ASN A 443 44.78 0.77 31.52
CA ASN A 443 43.54 0.62 30.75
C ASN A 443 43.41 1.65 29.61
N SER A 444 44.50 2.27 29.15
CA SER A 444 44.43 3.34 28.15
C SER A 444 43.78 2.92 26.81
N HIS A 445 43.88 1.66 26.42
CA HIS A 445 43.29 1.09 25.22
C HIS A 445 41.79 0.79 25.40
N GLU A 446 41.32 0.43 26.63
CA GLU A 446 39.94 0.10 26.95
C GLU A 446 39.04 1.35 27.13
N THR A 447 39.63 2.55 27.17
CA THR A 447 38.89 3.81 27.32
C THR A 447 38.72 4.59 26.02
N THR A 448 39.03 3.99 24.88
CA THR A 448 38.94 4.63 23.55
C THR A 448 37.76 4.16 22.74
N PHE A 449 36.99 5.12 22.20
CA PHE A 449 35.78 4.87 21.46
C PHE A 449 35.83 5.59 20.12
N ARG A 450 35.41 4.92 19.06
CA ARG A 450 35.23 5.52 17.73
C ARG A 450 33.76 5.99 17.57
N LEU A 451 33.60 7.23 17.12
CA LEU A 451 32.30 7.80 16.76
C LEU A 451 31.91 7.37 15.34
N GLN A 452 31.62 6.09 15.16
CA GLN A 452 31.36 5.53 13.83
C GLN A 452 30.07 6.08 13.24
N SER A 453 30.14 6.65 12.03
CA SER A 453 28.94 7.14 11.32
C SER A 453 27.90 6.02 11.15
N ALA A 454 26.63 6.32 11.45
CA ALA A 454 25.52 5.42 11.18
C ALA A 454 25.16 5.34 9.68
N SER A 455 25.58 6.34 8.89
CA SER A 455 25.25 6.46 7.45
C SER A 455 26.53 6.37 6.61
N LYS A 456 26.48 5.63 5.50
CA LYS A 456 27.60 5.56 4.55
C LYS A 456 27.79 6.91 3.85
N GLY A 457 29.04 7.38 3.80
CA GLY A 457 29.43 8.61 3.11
C GLY A 457 29.44 9.86 3.98
N ASP A 458 29.15 9.74 5.27
CA ASP A 458 29.27 10.84 6.25
C ASP A 458 30.59 10.81 7.04
N GLU A 459 31.47 9.90 6.68
CA GLU A 459 32.81 9.77 7.26
C GLU A 459 33.56 11.10 7.18
N LYS A 460 34.20 11.52 8.27
CA LYS A 460 34.93 12.78 8.42
C LYS A 460 34.06 14.07 8.35
N GLN A 461 32.79 14.00 8.49
CA GLN A 461 31.97 15.20 8.69
C GLN A 461 32.11 15.71 10.13
N GLN A 462 32.03 17.04 10.29
CA GLN A 462 32.01 17.65 11.63
C GLN A 462 30.82 17.15 12.42
N LEU A 463 31.08 16.74 13.66
CA LEU A 463 30.03 16.30 14.58
C LEU A 463 29.17 17.50 15.01
N LYS A 464 27.85 17.33 14.87
CA LYS A 464 26.86 18.34 15.28
C LYS A 464 25.90 17.74 16.29
N THR A 465 25.51 18.52 17.27
CA THR A 465 24.43 18.14 18.19
C THR A 465 23.15 17.89 17.41
N LYS A 466 22.34 16.93 17.88
CA LYS A 466 21.04 16.52 17.31
C LYS A 466 21.07 16.01 15.86
N ALA A 467 21.98 16.52 15.02
CA ALA A 467 22.04 16.23 13.59
C ALA A 467 22.94 15.04 13.21
N SER A 468 24.02 14.79 13.95
CA SER A 468 24.93 13.70 13.66
C SER A 468 24.55 12.44 14.44
N ILE A 469 24.15 11.39 13.71
CA ILE A 469 23.87 10.08 14.31
C ILE A 469 25.07 9.17 14.12
N PHE A 470 25.55 8.60 15.20
CA PHE A 470 26.73 7.74 15.23
C PHE A 470 26.55 6.56 16.19
N ARG A 471 27.43 5.59 16.06
CA ARG A 471 27.60 4.50 17.02
C ARG A 471 28.85 4.78 17.84
N ILE A 472 28.78 4.59 19.14
CA ILE A 472 29.93 4.68 20.05
C ILE A 472 30.56 3.28 20.10
N VAL A 473 31.57 3.08 19.26
CA VAL A 473 32.20 1.75 19.10
C VAL A 473 33.51 1.70 19.89
N HIS A 474 33.58 0.78 20.84
CA HIS A 474 34.81 0.52 21.60
C HIS A 474 35.90 -0.02 20.65
N THR A 475 37.09 0.57 20.69
CA THR A 475 38.16 0.28 19.68
C THR A 475 38.84 -1.04 19.93
N ASP A 476 38.93 -1.52 21.16
CA ASP A 476 39.63 -2.73 21.54
C ASP A 476 38.75 -3.98 21.30
N THR A 477 37.61 -4.08 21.93
CA THR A 477 36.73 -5.26 21.83
C THR A 477 35.78 -5.22 20.64
N SER A 478 35.71 -4.09 19.93
CA SER A 478 34.85 -3.91 18.76
C SER A 478 33.34 -4.15 19.07
N VAL A 479 32.87 -3.62 20.18
CA VAL A 479 31.44 -3.59 20.56
C VAL A 479 30.90 -2.17 20.42
N ALA A 480 29.58 -2.02 20.18
CA ALA A 480 28.89 -0.73 20.12
C ALA A 480 28.04 -0.52 21.39
N LEU A 481 28.12 0.66 22.00
CA LEU A 481 27.25 1.01 23.10
C LEU A 481 25.78 0.90 22.69
N TRP A 482 25.00 0.20 23.53
CA TRP A 482 23.58 -0.02 23.32
C TRP A 482 22.83 0.11 24.65
N THR A 483 21.60 0.57 24.59
CA THR A 483 20.66 0.57 25.73
C THR A 483 19.25 0.21 25.25
N HIS A 484 18.44 -0.29 26.16
CA HIS A 484 17.07 -0.78 25.91
C HIS A 484 16.15 -0.42 27.10
N ASN A 485 14.84 -0.49 26.90
CA ASN A 485 13.83 -0.17 27.91
C ASN A 485 12.81 -1.30 28.16
N ASP A 486 13.00 -2.46 27.56
CA ASP A 486 12.16 -3.65 27.71
C ASP A 486 12.38 -4.35 29.07
N VAL A 487 13.61 -4.35 29.57
CA VAL A 487 13.96 -4.82 30.91
C VAL A 487 14.84 -3.78 31.59
N LEU A 488 14.51 -3.41 32.82
CA LEU A 488 15.27 -2.45 33.62
C LEU A 488 16.21 -3.17 34.59
N LEU A 489 17.30 -2.49 34.97
CA LEU A 489 18.20 -2.96 36.00
C LEU A 489 17.45 -3.16 37.34
N PRO A 490 17.85 -4.16 38.17
CA PRO A 490 17.30 -4.35 39.51
C PRO A 490 17.46 -3.14 40.45
N GLU A 491 17.01 -3.24 41.68
CA GLU A 491 17.07 -2.14 42.68
C GLU A 491 18.49 -1.60 42.87
N TRP A 492 19.54 -2.43 42.76
CA TRP A 492 20.92 -1.98 42.86
C TRP A 492 21.35 -1.06 41.68
N GLY A 493 20.68 -1.11 40.55
CA GLY A 493 20.85 -0.24 39.39
C GLY A 493 19.73 0.81 39.25
N PHE A 494 19.00 1.10 40.35
CA PHE A 494 17.97 2.13 40.46
C PHE A 494 16.81 2.02 39.46
N LYS A 495 16.57 0.83 38.91
CA LYS A 495 15.59 0.59 37.83
C LYS A 495 15.85 1.44 36.59
N GLN A 496 17.09 1.83 36.38
CA GLN A 496 17.53 2.52 35.17
C GLN A 496 17.71 1.53 34.00
N GLN A 497 17.84 2.03 32.79
CA GLN A 497 18.14 1.19 31.63
C GLN A 497 19.60 0.69 31.69
N GLU A 498 19.84 -0.55 31.31
CA GLU A 498 21.20 -1.06 31.14
C GLU A 498 21.87 -0.37 29.95
N VAL A 499 23.14 0.02 30.10
CA VAL A 499 24.03 0.34 28.97
C VAL A 499 25.08 -0.75 28.88
N ASN A 500 25.20 -1.36 27.69
CA ASN A 500 26.15 -2.45 27.46
C ASN A 500 26.83 -2.36 26.09
N GLY A 501 27.85 -3.16 25.87
CA GLY A 501 28.57 -3.28 24.60
C GLY A 501 27.96 -4.38 23.71
N ASN A 502 27.21 -4.00 22.70
CA ASN A 502 26.57 -4.93 21.75
C ASN A 502 27.59 -5.43 20.72
N LYS A 503 27.77 -6.75 20.60
CA LYS A 503 28.64 -7.38 19.61
C LYS A 503 28.17 -7.23 18.16
N LYS A 504 26.89 -6.91 17.95
CA LYS A 504 26.32 -6.59 16.61
C LYS A 504 26.49 -5.10 16.30
N ILE A 505 27.70 -4.66 15.97
CA ILE A 505 28.03 -3.24 15.73
C ILE A 505 27.09 -2.58 14.72
N ALA A 506 26.71 -3.29 13.65
CA ALA A 506 25.89 -2.72 12.57
C ALA A 506 24.41 -2.61 12.92
N ASP A 507 23.98 -3.00 14.13
CA ASP A 507 22.60 -2.89 14.56
C ASP A 507 22.15 -1.42 14.56
N PRO A 508 21.04 -1.07 13.90
CA PRO A 508 20.50 0.29 13.94
C PRO A 508 20.13 0.78 15.35
N GLU A 509 19.89 -0.16 16.27
CA GLU A 509 19.55 0.16 17.65
C GLU A 509 20.76 0.65 18.48
N ASN A 510 21.98 0.56 17.98
CA ASN A 510 23.18 1.14 18.62
C ASN A 510 23.37 2.64 18.33
N SER A 511 22.33 3.35 17.88
CA SER A 511 22.45 4.72 17.41
C SER A 511 22.31 5.75 18.52
N TRP A 512 23.32 6.62 18.63
CA TRP A 512 23.39 7.73 19.59
C TRP A 512 23.55 9.06 18.85
N TYR A 513 23.29 10.16 19.55
CA TYR A 513 23.62 11.52 19.11
C TYR A 513 24.00 12.39 20.31
N MET A 514 24.78 13.46 20.06
CA MET A 514 25.03 14.49 21.04
C MET A 514 23.77 15.35 21.15
N ASP A 515 23.18 15.45 22.37
CA ASP A 515 21.93 16.20 22.56
C ASP A 515 22.21 17.69 22.83
N SER A 516 23.11 18.00 23.74
CA SER A 516 23.45 19.37 24.11
C SER A 516 24.94 19.55 24.42
N ILE A 517 25.42 20.79 24.39
CA ILE A 517 26.75 21.20 24.84
C ILE A 517 26.56 22.15 26.01
N ILE A 518 27.09 21.80 27.19
CA ILE A 518 26.89 22.53 28.43
C ILE A 518 27.77 23.78 28.50
N ASN A 519 29.05 23.65 28.12
CA ASN A 519 30.05 24.70 28.15
C ASN A 519 30.27 25.41 26.81
N ILE A 520 29.23 25.49 25.97
CA ILE A 520 29.30 26.09 24.65
C ILE A 520 29.70 27.56 24.71
N ASP A 521 30.65 27.99 23.87
CA ASP A 521 31.04 29.38 23.75
C ASP A 521 30.01 30.25 23.03
N ASP A 522 30.01 31.56 23.28
CA ASP A 522 29.01 32.49 22.76
C ASP A 522 29.02 32.61 21.23
N ALA A 523 30.17 32.40 20.59
CA ALA A 523 30.25 32.41 19.13
C ALA A 523 29.46 31.24 18.51
N ARG A 524 29.61 30.04 19.06
CA ARG A 524 28.86 28.85 18.59
C ARG A 524 27.40 28.85 19.00
N LYS A 525 26.99 29.54 20.05
CA LYS A 525 25.56 29.70 20.41
C LYS A 525 24.75 30.36 19.30
N VAL A 526 25.35 31.32 18.60
CA VAL A 526 24.70 32.10 17.54
C VAL A 526 24.92 31.48 16.15
N TYR A 527 26.04 30.80 15.96
CA TYR A 527 26.40 30.21 14.67
C TYR A 527 25.59 28.93 14.38
N ILE A 528 24.77 28.98 13.34
CA ILE A 528 24.02 27.82 12.82
C ILE A 528 24.89 27.16 11.72
N PRO A 529 25.38 25.92 11.93
CA PRO A 529 26.15 25.22 10.93
C PRO A 529 25.36 25.02 9.65
N LYS A 530 25.92 25.35 8.48
CA LYS A 530 25.26 25.10 7.20
C LYS A 530 25.10 23.58 6.99
N PRO A 531 23.98 23.13 6.35
CA PRO A 531 23.82 21.74 5.99
C PRO A 531 24.92 21.30 5.03
N VAL A 532 25.50 20.14 5.27
CA VAL A 532 26.72 19.67 4.57
C VAL A 532 26.42 19.12 3.19
N LYS A 533 25.20 18.66 2.94
CA LYS A 533 24.81 18.06 1.65
C LYS A 533 23.37 18.42 1.24
N HIS A 534 23.21 18.74 -0.06
CA HIS A 534 21.90 18.69 -0.68
C HIS A 534 21.54 17.23 -0.97
N LEU A 535 20.49 16.71 -0.35
CA LEU A 535 19.95 15.40 -0.69
C LEU A 535 19.33 15.45 -2.09
N SER A 536 19.75 14.51 -2.95
CA SER A 536 19.15 14.35 -4.26
C SER A 536 17.68 13.86 -4.12
N PHE A 537 16.87 14.08 -5.16
CA PHE A 537 15.52 13.55 -5.22
C PHE A 537 15.48 12.04 -4.98
N PHE A 538 16.37 11.28 -5.60
CA PHE A 538 16.42 9.83 -5.46
C PHE A 538 16.82 9.39 -4.04
N SER A 539 17.66 10.14 -3.34
CA SER A 539 18.01 9.87 -1.94
C SER A 539 16.79 10.07 -1.03
N LYS A 540 16.10 11.21 -1.17
CA LYS A 540 14.85 11.50 -0.43
C LYS A 540 13.78 10.45 -0.72
N TRP A 541 13.58 10.11 -1.99
CA TRP A 541 12.60 9.12 -2.42
C TRP A 541 12.91 7.72 -1.89
N SER A 542 14.16 7.25 -2.00
CA SER A 542 14.52 5.91 -1.53
C SER A 542 14.42 5.77 -0.01
N GLU A 543 14.79 6.83 0.74
CA GLU A 543 14.63 6.87 2.19
C GLU A 543 13.16 6.78 2.58
N LEU A 544 12.31 7.64 1.99
CA LEU A 544 10.88 7.62 2.25
C LEU A 544 10.24 6.26 1.88
N GLN A 545 10.61 5.66 0.72
CA GLN A 545 10.12 4.33 0.34
C GLN A 545 10.46 3.26 1.38
N ARG A 546 11.71 3.22 1.84
CA ARG A 546 12.15 2.26 2.87
C ARG A 546 11.30 2.41 4.14
N LEU A 547 11.15 3.63 4.64
CA LEU A 547 10.37 3.92 5.85
C LEU A 547 8.89 3.56 5.67
N MET A 548 8.29 3.89 4.52
CA MET A 548 6.90 3.51 4.20
C MET A 548 6.70 1.99 4.26
N PHE A 549 7.62 1.18 3.70
CA PHE A 549 7.55 -0.28 3.76
C PHE A 549 7.78 -0.81 5.19
N GLU A 550 8.77 -0.29 5.91
CA GLU A 550 9.05 -0.69 7.29
C GLU A 550 7.86 -0.45 8.21
N HIS A 551 7.28 0.76 8.18
CA HIS A 551 6.13 1.11 9.01
C HIS A 551 4.86 0.35 8.58
N ASN A 552 4.63 0.19 7.28
CA ASN A 552 3.48 -0.58 6.80
C ASN A 552 3.51 -2.04 7.29
N ASN A 553 4.69 -2.66 7.41
CA ASN A 553 4.85 -4.01 7.92
C ASN A 553 4.70 -4.12 9.44
N LYS A 554 4.98 -3.03 10.18
CA LYS A 554 4.84 -2.98 11.64
C LYS A 554 3.40 -2.74 12.12
N LEU A 555 2.44 -2.46 11.24
CA LEU A 555 1.03 -2.27 11.58
C LEU A 555 0.37 -3.61 11.96
N SER A 556 0.68 -4.13 13.13
CA SER A 556 0.22 -5.44 13.63
C SER A 556 -0.59 -5.34 14.93
N SER A 557 -0.86 -4.13 15.45
CA SER A 557 -1.65 -3.92 16.68
C SER A 557 -3.06 -4.52 16.54
N GLU A 558 -3.60 -5.08 17.61
CA GLU A 558 -4.98 -5.58 17.61
C GLU A 558 -5.99 -4.44 17.45
N HIS A 559 -7.03 -4.67 16.66
CA HIS A 559 -8.11 -3.69 16.47
C HIS A 559 -9.46 -4.43 16.51
N PRO A 560 -10.49 -3.88 17.21
CA PRO A 560 -11.78 -4.54 17.41
C PRO A 560 -12.51 -4.94 16.11
N PHE A 561 -12.30 -4.20 15.02
CA PHE A 561 -12.89 -4.42 13.70
C PHE A 561 -11.93 -5.05 12.69
N ALA A 562 -10.77 -5.53 13.12
CA ALA A 562 -9.91 -6.33 12.26
C ALA A 562 -10.62 -7.61 11.85
N SER A 563 -10.43 -8.05 10.61
CA SER A 563 -11.10 -9.26 10.09
C SER A 563 -10.17 -10.07 9.21
N SER A 564 -10.36 -11.38 9.22
CA SER A 564 -9.60 -12.30 8.37
C SER A 564 -10.16 -12.36 6.95
N PRO A 565 -9.32 -12.61 5.93
CA PRO A 565 -9.75 -12.64 4.54
C PRO A 565 -10.86 -13.66 4.24
N GLU A 566 -10.95 -14.77 4.99
CA GLU A 566 -11.97 -15.80 4.81
C GLU A 566 -13.39 -15.26 4.99
N SER A 567 -13.56 -14.26 5.85
CA SER A 567 -14.86 -13.65 6.14
C SER A 567 -15.31 -12.65 5.07
N TRP A 568 -14.40 -12.16 4.21
CA TRP A 568 -14.67 -11.03 3.32
C TRP A 568 -15.62 -11.34 2.16
N PRO A 569 -15.47 -12.45 1.41
CA PRO A 569 -16.37 -12.69 0.28
C PRO A 569 -17.85 -12.76 0.66
N GLY A 570 -18.15 -13.21 1.87
CA GLY A 570 -19.52 -13.25 2.42
C GLY A 570 -19.94 -12.02 3.19
N SER A 571 -19.05 -11.01 3.36
CA SER A 571 -19.29 -9.84 4.21
C SER A 571 -19.80 -10.22 5.61
N LEU A 572 -19.11 -11.19 6.26
CA LEU A 572 -19.57 -11.78 7.52
C LEU A 572 -19.36 -10.86 8.74
N SER A 573 -18.51 -9.85 8.61
CA SER A 573 -18.24 -8.82 9.61
C SER A 573 -18.04 -7.49 8.90
N GLY A 574 -18.25 -6.38 9.60
CA GLY A 574 -18.06 -5.03 9.06
C GLY A 574 -17.17 -4.19 9.95
N VAL A 575 -17.09 -2.90 9.65
CA VAL A 575 -16.28 -1.91 10.38
C VAL A 575 -17.17 -0.72 10.75
N SER A 576 -17.18 -0.33 12.03
CA SER A 576 -17.83 0.92 12.46
C SER A 576 -16.96 2.09 12.06
N PHE A 577 -17.48 2.97 11.21
CA PHE A 577 -16.79 4.18 10.76
C PHE A 577 -17.14 5.40 11.61
N TRP A 578 -18.34 5.43 12.16
CA TRP A 578 -18.80 6.51 13.01
C TRP A 578 -19.99 6.06 13.84
N THR A 579 -20.07 6.47 15.09
CA THR A 579 -21.16 6.13 16.02
C THR A 579 -21.54 7.32 16.86
N LYS A 580 -22.84 7.54 17.02
CA LYS A 580 -23.43 8.48 17.95
C LYS A 580 -24.38 7.73 18.89
N ASP A 581 -23.82 7.26 19.99
CA ASP A 581 -24.47 6.28 20.87
C ASP A 581 -25.80 6.76 21.44
N GLN A 582 -25.87 8.04 21.86
CA GLN A 582 -27.06 8.63 22.46
C GLN A 582 -28.28 8.59 21.53
N ASP A 583 -28.03 8.80 20.22
CA ASP A 583 -29.06 8.84 19.21
C ASP A 583 -29.23 7.50 18.47
N ARG A 584 -28.41 6.49 18.78
CA ARG A 584 -28.35 5.19 18.07
C ARG A 584 -28.20 5.36 16.56
N MET A 585 -27.32 6.25 16.16
CA MET A 585 -26.93 6.50 14.78
C MET A 585 -25.53 5.96 14.53
N GLN A 586 -25.34 5.32 13.40
CA GLN A 586 -24.04 4.72 13.06
C GLN A 586 -23.82 4.68 11.55
N ILE A 587 -22.57 4.90 11.12
CA ILE A 587 -22.11 4.51 9.79
C ILE A 587 -21.33 3.22 9.96
N TYR A 588 -21.89 2.12 9.43
CA TYR A 588 -21.32 0.79 9.55
C TYR A 588 -20.98 0.25 8.17
N PHE A 589 -19.68 0.09 7.91
CA PHE A 589 -19.16 -0.40 6.63
C PHE A 589 -19.43 -1.90 6.48
N ILE A 590 -20.30 -2.26 5.54
CA ILE A 590 -20.69 -3.63 5.21
C ILE A 590 -21.09 -3.72 3.74
N GLY A 591 -20.92 -4.87 3.11
CA GLY A 591 -21.37 -5.14 1.75
C GLY A 591 -22.88 -5.36 1.65
N ASN A 592 -23.43 -5.22 0.43
CA ASN A 592 -24.78 -5.66 0.13
C ASN A 592 -24.81 -7.20 0.11
N LEU A 593 -25.35 -7.83 1.15
CA LEU A 593 -25.30 -9.29 1.34
C LEU A 593 -25.86 -10.07 0.13
N VAL A 594 -26.93 -9.58 -0.51
CA VAL A 594 -27.49 -10.22 -1.71
C VAL A 594 -26.47 -10.25 -2.84
N GLY A 595 -25.82 -9.12 -3.10
CA GLY A 595 -24.79 -9.01 -4.15
C GLY A 595 -23.57 -9.87 -3.83
N TRP A 596 -23.03 -9.76 -2.62
CA TRP A 596 -21.83 -10.46 -2.19
C TRP A 596 -22.02 -11.98 -2.21
N TRP A 597 -23.14 -12.49 -1.66
CA TRP A 597 -23.44 -13.92 -1.69
C TRP A 597 -23.72 -14.44 -3.11
N SER A 598 -24.37 -13.64 -3.98
CA SER A 598 -24.53 -14.01 -5.39
C SER A 598 -23.16 -14.17 -6.11
N GLN A 599 -22.16 -13.36 -5.73
CA GLN A 599 -20.79 -13.49 -6.24
C GLN A 599 -20.10 -14.73 -5.71
N VAL A 600 -20.23 -15.08 -4.42
CA VAL A 600 -19.70 -16.32 -3.85
C VAL A 600 -20.25 -17.54 -4.58
N VAL A 601 -21.56 -17.56 -4.81
CA VAL A 601 -22.23 -18.63 -5.57
C VAL A 601 -21.69 -18.69 -6.99
N ALA A 602 -21.55 -17.55 -7.68
CA ALA A 602 -21.00 -17.48 -9.01
C ALA A 602 -19.55 -18.02 -9.07
N LEU A 603 -18.68 -17.63 -8.14
CA LEU A 603 -17.30 -18.13 -8.05
C LEU A 603 -17.27 -19.65 -7.87
N ALA A 604 -18.10 -20.21 -7.00
CA ALA A 604 -18.20 -21.64 -6.76
C ALA A 604 -18.69 -22.40 -8.02
N ILE A 605 -19.74 -21.88 -8.68
CA ILE A 605 -20.26 -22.48 -9.94
C ILE A 605 -19.19 -22.47 -11.02
N PHE A 606 -18.46 -21.37 -11.20
CA PHE A 606 -17.39 -21.28 -12.18
C PHE A 606 -16.31 -22.35 -11.95
N CYS A 607 -15.83 -22.51 -10.73
CA CYS A 607 -14.88 -23.55 -10.39
C CYS A 607 -15.42 -24.95 -10.71
N GLY A 608 -16.70 -25.21 -10.40
CA GLY A 608 -17.38 -26.47 -10.74
C GLY A 608 -17.49 -26.71 -12.24
N VAL A 609 -17.89 -25.69 -13.02
CA VAL A 609 -18.00 -25.77 -14.48
C VAL A 609 -16.65 -26.03 -15.14
N VAL A 610 -15.60 -25.31 -14.74
CA VAL A 610 -14.24 -25.52 -15.24
C VAL A 610 -13.76 -26.93 -14.90
N ALA A 611 -13.92 -27.37 -13.65
CA ALA A 611 -13.53 -28.72 -13.24
C ALA A 611 -14.29 -29.79 -14.04
N ALA A 612 -15.60 -29.63 -14.25
CA ALA A 612 -16.42 -30.54 -15.04
C ALA A 612 -15.95 -30.59 -16.51
N ASP A 613 -15.72 -29.42 -17.16
CA ASP A 613 -15.24 -29.37 -18.54
C ASP A 613 -13.87 -30.06 -18.67
N LEU A 614 -12.94 -29.82 -17.78
CA LEU A 614 -11.63 -30.45 -17.78
C LEU A 614 -11.70 -31.99 -17.63
N LEU A 615 -12.58 -32.47 -16.70
CA LEU A 615 -12.77 -33.92 -16.50
C LEU A 615 -13.41 -34.60 -17.70
N VAL A 616 -14.43 -34.01 -18.29
CA VAL A 616 -15.13 -34.57 -19.48
C VAL A 616 -14.21 -34.58 -20.69
N ARG A 617 -13.45 -33.53 -20.88
CA ARG A 617 -12.43 -33.46 -21.97
C ARG A 617 -11.29 -34.45 -21.77
N ARG A 618 -10.92 -34.77 -20.54
CA ARG A 618 -9.95 -35.85 -20.26
C ARG A 618 -10.46 -37.22 -20.75
N ARG A 619 -11.79 -37.38 -20.88
CA ARG A 619 -12.40 -38.58 -21.47
C ARG A 619 -12.67 -38.49 -22.98
N GLY A 620 -12.17 -37.42 -23.63
CA GLY A 620 -12.33 -37.23 -25.10
C GLY A 620 -13.71 -36.71 -25.50
N LEU A 621 -14.51 -36.16 -24.58
CA LEU A 621 -15.81 -35.54 -24.84
C LEU A 621 -15.69 -34.01 -24.78
N PHE A 622 -16.40 -33.31 -25.67
CA PHE A 622 -16.34 -31.84 -25.80
C PHE A 622 -17.76 -31.24 -25.69
N PRO A 623 -18.31 -31.10 -24.47
CA PRO A 623 -19.71 -30.69 -24.29
C PRO A 623 -19.94 -29.21 -24.62
N LEU A 624 -18.89 -28.37 -24.50
CA LEU A 624 -18.99 -26.96 -24.83
C LEU A 624 -18.57 -26.68 -26.25
N ASN A 625 -19.41 -25.99 -27.02
CA ASN A 625 -19.03 -25.52 -28.35
C ASN A 625 -17.89 -24.49 -28.26
N LYS A 626 -17.24 -24.18 -29.40
CA LYS A 626 -16.09 -23.30 -29.47
C LYS A 626 -16.35 -21.93 -28.84
N MET A 627 -17.52 -21.32 -29.08
CA MET A 627 -17.86 -19.99 -28.58
C MET A 627 -18.08 -19.98 -27.06
N ALA A 628 -18.79 -20.98 -26.52
CA ALA A 628 -19.00 -21.11 -25.07
C ALA A 628 -17.64 -21.33 -24.35
N ARG A 629 -16.76 -22.12 -24.93
CA ARG A 629 -15.42 -22.37 -24.42
C ARG A 629 -14.54 -21.10 -24.45
N GLU A 630 -14.58 -20.33 -25.55
CA GLU A 630 -13.88 -19.04 -25.60
C GLU A 630 -14.40 -18.05 -24.55
N LYS A 631 -15.70 -18.02 -24.29
CA LYS A 631 -16.30 -17.19 -23.24
C LYS A 631 -15.86 -17.66 -21.86
N LEU A 632 -15.86 -18.97 -21.59
CA LEU A 632 -15.49 -19.55 -20.29
C LEU A 632 -14.00 -19.30 -19.96
N TYR A 633 -13.08 -19.68 -20.89
CA TYR A 633 -11.64 -19.59 -20.68
C TYR A 633 -11.03 -18.24 -21.07
N GLY A 634 -11.77 -17.39 -21.76
CA GLY A 634 -11.38 -16.03 -22.10
C GLY A 634 -11.80 -14.99 -21.05
N PRO A 635 -12.88 -14.23 -21.31
CA PRO A 635 -13.28 -13.12 -20.43
C PRO A 635 -13.62 -13.55 -19.00
N LEU A 636 -14.30 -14.70 -18.82
CA LEU A 636 -14.62 -15.18 -17.48
C LEU A 636 -13.37 -15.56 -16.69
N SER A 637 -12.44 -16.32 -17.30
CA SER A 637 -11.18 -16.67 -16.65
C SER A 637 -10.30 -15.44 -16.37
N PHE A 638 -10.28 -14.44 -17.26
CA PHE A 638 -9.55 -13.20 -17.03
C PHE A 638 -10.06 -12.45 -15.78
N LEU A 639 -11.37 -12.29 -15.66
CA LEU A 639 -11.97 -11.66 -14.50
C LEU A 639 -11.79 -12.48 -13.22
N PHE A 640 -11.90 -13.82 -13.32
CA PHE A 640 -11.63 -14.71 -12.18
C PHE A 640 -10.18 -14.61 -11.69
N VAL A 641 -9.21 -14.64 -12.59
CA VAL A 641 -7.79 -14.43 -12.24
C VAL A 641 -7.56 -13.03 -11.67
N GLY A 642 -8.23 -12.03 -12.22
CA GLY A 642 -8.22 -10.68 -11.67
C GLY A 642 -8.69 -10.64 -10.21
N TRP A 643 -9.80 -11.31 -9.89
CA TRP A 643 -10.30 -11.46 -8.53
C TRP A 643 -9.29 -12.22 -7.64
N LEU A 644 -8.74 -13.35 -8.10
CA LEU A 644 -7.73 -14.12 -7.35
C LEU A 644 -6.52 -13.26 -6.99
N CYS A 645 -6.00 -12.49 -7.94
CA CYS A 645 -4.85 -11.62 -7.71
C CYS A 645 -5.14 -10.54 -6.65
N HIS A 646 -6.39 -10.07 -6.52
CA HIS A 646 -6.78 -9.06 -5.54
C HIS A 646 -7.26 -9.65 -4.20
N TYR A 647 -7.38 -10.95 -4.08
CA TYR A 647 -7.88 -11.61 -2.87
C TYR A 647 -6.83 -12.49 -2.18
N LEU A 648 -6.18 -13.40 -2.93
CA LEU A 648 -5.27 -14.39 -2.33
C LEU A 648 -4.06 -13.78 -1.60
N PRO A 649 -3.44 -12.67 -2.04
CA PRO A 649 -2.28 -12.14 -1.33
C PRO A 649 -2.55 -11.73 0.11
N PHE A 650 -3.79 -11.40 0.48
CA PHE A 650 -4.15 -11.05 1.85
C PHE A 650 -3.99 -12.19 2.86
N PHE A 651 -4.00 -13.44 2.40
CA PHE A 651 -3.71 -14.60 3.26
C PHE A 651 -2.23 -14.67 3.67
N LEU A 652 -1.34 -14.06 2.90
CA LEU A 652 0.10 -14.03 3.16
C LEU A 652 0.54 -12.79 3.94
N MET A 653 -0.35 -11.79 4.10
CA MET A 653 -0.03 -10.55 4.79
C MET A 653 -0.17 -10.71 6.31
N GLY A 654 0.92 -10.45 7.05
CA GLY A 654 0.94 -10.47 8.52
C GLY A 654 0.38 -9.22 9.21
N ARG A 655 0.15 -8.12 8.45
CA ARG A 655 -0.38 -6.86 9.00
C ARG A 655 -1.88 -6.94 9.31
N GLN A 656 -2.36 -5.98 10.09
CA GLN A 656 -3.78 -5.77 10.36
C GLN A 656 -4.59 -5.60 9.07
N LYS A 657 -5.75 -6.26 8.99
CA LYS A 657 -6.60 -6.35 7.80
C LYS A 657 -8.06 -6.02 8.15
N PHE A 658 -8.75 -5.40 7.18
CA PHE A 658 -10.15 -4.96 7.33
C PHE A 658 -10.94 -5.27 6.06
N LEU A 659 -12.27 -5.34 6.18
CA LEU A 659 -13.18 -5.64 5.08
C LEU A 659 -13.02 -4.70 3.87
N HIS A 660 -12.72 -3.40 4.08
CA HIS A 660 -12.58 -2.44 2.98
C HIS A 660 -11.42 -2.77 2.02
N HIS A 661 -10.41 -3.54 2.47
CA HIS A 661 -9.35 -4.03 1.59
C HIS A 661 -9.86 -4.96 0.48
N TYR A 662 -11.05 -5.56 0.65
CA TYR A 662 -11.65 -6.44 -0.35
C TYR A 662 -12.37 -5.70 -1.48
N LEU A 663 -12.62 -4.38 -1.38
CA LEU A 663 -13.35 -3.61 -2.39
C LEU A 663 -12.83 -3.76 -3.83
N PRO A 664 -11.50 -3.73 -4.10
CA PRO A 664 -10.99 -3.99 -5.45
C PRO A 664 -11.33 -5.39 -5.97
N ALA A 665 -11.25 -6.41 -5.13
CA ALA A 665 -11.65 -7.77 -5.48
C ALA A 665 -13.16 -7.86 -5.73
N HIS A 666 -13.98 -7.23 -4.90
CA HIS A 666 -15.44 -7.15 -5.06
C HIS A 666 -15.84 -6.49 -6.38
N LEU A 667 -15.16 -5.39 -6.77
CA LEU A 667 -15.40 -4.71 -8.05
C LEU A 667 -15.24 -5.68 -9.24
N ILE A 668 -14.16 -6.47 -9.21
CA ILE A 668 -13.88 -7.45 -10.28
C ILE A 668 -14.86 -8.61 -10.21
N ALA A 669 -15.19 -9.09 -9.00
CA ALA A 669 -16.20 -10.13 -8.79
C ALA A 669 -17.59 -9.70 -9.28
N SER A 670 -17.94 -8.40 -9.21
CA SER A 670 -19.20 -7.85 -9.75
C SER A 670 -19.27 -7.99 -11.27
N MET A 671 -18.20 -7.68 -11.99
CA MET A 671 -18.10 -7.89 -13.43
C MET A 671 -18.13 -9.38 -13.78
N PHE A 672 -17.37 -10.17 -13.04
CA PHE A 672 -17.27 -11.62 -13.25
C PHE A 672 -18.61 -12.32 -13.03
N SER A 673 -19.28 -12.06 -11.91
CA SER A 673 -20.55 -12.75 -11.58
C SER A 673 -21.66 -12.41 -12.57
N ALA A 674 -21.81 -11.14 -12.98
CA ALA A 674 -22.78 -10.75 -14.00
C ALA A 674 -22.54 -11.47 -15.33
N ALA A 675 -21.26 -11.55 -15.76
CA ALA A 675 -20.85 -12.24 -16.98
C ALA A 675 -21.10 -13.76 -16.88
N LEU A 676 -20.85 -14.37 -15.72
CA LEU A 676 -21.08 -15.80 -15.49
C LEU A 676 -22.58 -16.13 -15.50
N TRP A 677 -23.43 -15.30 -14.90
CA TRP A 677 -24.88 -15.53 -14.92
C TRP A 677 -25.41 -15.50 -16.35
N GLU A 678 -24.98 -14.56 -17.21
CA GLU A 678 -25.32 -14.64 -18.63
C GLU A 678 -24.86 -15.96 -19.25
N PHE A 679 -23.63 -16.38 -19.00
CA PHE A 679 -23.10 -17.64 -19.51
C PHE A 679 -23.96 -18.84 -19.10
N ILE A 680 -24.33 -18.95 -17.83
CA ILE A 680 -25.15 -20.07 -17.33
C ILE A 680 -26.55 -20.09 -17.97
N PHE A 681 -27.17 -18.93 -18.14
CA PHE A 681 -28.54 -18.88 -18.67
C PHE A 681 -28.65 -18.97 -20.19
N THR A 682 -27.62 -18.53 -20.94
CA THR A 682 -27.70 -18.38 -22.40
C THR A 682 -26.89 -19.40 -23.17
N ASP A 683 -25.83 -19.97 -22.61
CA ASP A 683 -24.92 -20.89 -23.30
C ASP A 683 -25.17 -22.37 -22.95
N ASN A 684 -26.22 -22.70 -22.24
CA ASN A 684 -26.56 -24.05 -21.77
C ASN A 684 -27.15 -25.01 -22.85
N LYS A 685 -27.35 -24.54 -24.09
CA LYS A 685 -28.12 -25.28 -25.13
C LYS A 685 -27.26 -26.04 -26.11
N SER A 686 -25.93 -26.05 -25.97
CA SER A 686 -25.01 -26.71 -26.90
C SER A 686 -24.33 -27.93 -26.30
N ILE A 687 -25.05 -28.70 -25.50
CA ILE A 687 -24.56 -29.99 -25.01
C ILE A 687 -24.84 -31.03 -26.10
N ASP A 688 -24.03 -31.01 -27.16
CA ASP A 688 -23.90 -32.15 -28.05
C ASP A 688 -22.67 -32.94 -27.56
N LEU A 689 -22.90 -34.19 -27.20
CA LEU A 689 -21.83 -35.15 -26.87
C LEU A 689 -21.09 -35.56 -28.13
N ALA A 690 -20.57 -34.58 -28.87
CA ALA A 690 -19.77 -34.83 -30.05
C ALA A 690 -18.41 -35.41 -29.68
N LYS A 691 -17.99 -36.46 -30.41
CA LYS A 691 -16.67 -37.10 -30.20
C LYS A 691 -15.51 -36.27 -30.74
N ASP A 692 -15.76 -35.34 -31.67
CA ASP A 692 -14.77 -34.46 -32.30
C ASP A 692 -15.23 -33.00 -32.34
N GLU A 693 -14.28 -32.06 -32.18
CA GLU A 693 -14.55 -30.61 -32.20
C GLU A 693 -15.15 -30.10 -33.53
N GLU A 694 -14.93 -30.81 -34.65
CA GLU A 694 -15.46 -30.44 -35.98
C GLU A 694 -16.94 -30.79 -36.15
N GLU A 695 -17.46 -31.82 -35.48
CA GLU A 695 -18.86 -32.22 -35.56
C GLU A 695 -19.83 -31.39 -34.69
N SER A 696 -19.32 -30.65 -33.70
CA SER A 696 -20.15 -29.80 -32.85
C SER A 696 -20.58 -28.49 -33.53
N SER A 697 -20.31 -28.31 -34.79
CA SER A 697 -20.59 -27.08 -35.54
C SER A 697 -22.01 -27.00 -36.17
N ASN A 698 -22.87 -27.98 -35.97
CA ASN A 698 -24.26 -27.88 -36.39
C ASN A 698 -25.10 -27.20 -35.30
N PRO A 699 -25.46 -25.95 -35.46
CA PRO A 699 -26.38 -25.30 -34.51
C PRO A 699 -27.82 -25.80 -34.84
N HIS A 700 -28.38 -26.66 -34.03
CA HIS A 700 -29.83 -26.62 -33.89
C HIS A 700 -30.19 -25.25 -33.36
N GLU A 701 -30.62 -24.35 -34.23
CA GLU A 701 -31.10 -23.01 -33.93
C GLU A 701 -32.36 -23.12 -33.07
N SER A 702 -32.15 -23.29 -31.78
CA SER A 702 -33.24 -22.96 -30.83
C SER A 702 -33.35 -21.44 -30.79
N ASP A 703 -34.56 -20.92 -30.89
CA ASP A 703 -34.87 -19.49 -30.93
C ASP A 703 -34.14 -18.75 -29.79
N PRO A 704 -33.15 -17.89 -30.11
CA PRO A 704 -32.33 -17.22 -29.09
C PRO A 704 -33.12 -16.29 -28.17
N LYS A 705 -34.36 -15.96 -28.53
CA LYS A 705 -35.27 -15.14 -27.73
C LYS A 705 -35.85 -15.89 -26.52
N LEU A 706 -36.14 -17.18 -26.63
CA LEU A 706 -36.75 -17.96 -25.54
C LEU A 706 -35.77 -18.22 -24.37
N SER A 707 -34.45 -18.32 -24.63
CA SER A 707 -33.42 -18.53 -23.58
C SER A 707 -33.08 -17.27 -22.82
N PHE A 708 -33.34 -16.10 -23.38
CA PHE A 708 -32.99 -14.80 -22.78
C PHE A 708 -34.04 -14.33 -21.76
N ILE A 709 -35.30 -14.74 -21.84
CA ILE A 709 -36.38 -14.35 -20.90
C ILE A 709 -36.05 -14.76 -19.45
N PRO A 710 -35.64 -16.03 -19.17
CA PRO A 710 -35.30 -16.43 -17.80
C PRO A 710 -34.13 -15.61 -17.23
N PHE A 711 -33.12 -15.26 -18.06
CA PHE A 711 -32.03 -14.44 -17.65
C PHE A 711 -32.48 -13.01 -17.28
N CYS A 712 -33.31 -12.39 -18.13
CA CYS A 712 -33.87 -11.06 -17.81
C CYS A 712 -34.69 -11.08 -16.51
N LEU A 713 -35.51 -12.12 -16.30
CA LEU A 713 -36.25 -12.30 -15.06
C LEU A 713 -35.31 -12.44 -13.85
N PHE A 714 -34.27 -13.28 -13.95
CA PHE A 714 -33.27 -13.43 -12.91
C PHE A 714 -32.61 -12.12 -12.58
N VAL A 715 -32.12 -11.36 -13.59
CA VAL A 715 -31.50 -10.04 -13.40
C VAL A 715 -32.47 -9.06 -12.73
N THR A 716 -33.73 -9.08 -13.13
CA THR A 716 -34.75 -8.21 -12.53
C THR A 716 -34.95 -8.54 -11.06
N VAL A 717 -35.15 -9.82 -10.70
CA VAL A 717 -35.35 -10.27 -9.33
C VAL A 717 -34.11 -9.94 -8.47
N LEU A 718 -32.90 -10.23 -8.98
CA LEU A 718 -31.68 -9.93 -8.27
C LEU A 718 -31.47 -8.41 -8.07
N THR A 719 -31.76 -7.58 -9.08
CA THR A 719 -31.65 -6.12 -8.97
C THR A 719 -32.67 -5.56 -7.95
N VAL A 720 -33.92 -6.08 -7.95
CA VAL A 720 -34.92 -5.69 -6.94
C VAL A 720 -34.48 -6.07 -5.55
N ALA A 721 -33.91 -7.27 -5.37
CA ALA A 721 -33.39 -7.72 -4.07
C ALA A 721 -32.17 -6.87 -3.60
N LEU A 722 -31.27 -6.50 -4.52
CA LEU A 722 -30.16 -5.59 -4.24
C LEU A 722 -30.64 -4.22 -3.75
N VAL A 723 -31.59 -3.63 -4.46
CA VAL A 723 -32.17 -2.32 -4.09
C VAL A 723 -32.91 -2.39 -2.78
N TRP A 724 -33.71 -3.46 -2.59
CA TRP A 724 -34.45 -3.68 -1.35
C TRP A 724 -33.53 -3.76 -0.13
N LEU A 725 -32.46 -4.56 -0.21
CA LEU A 725 -31.49 -4.70 0.89
C LEU A 725 -30.70 -3.40 1.11
N PHE A 726 -30.33 -2.69 0.04
CA PHE A 726 -29.71 -1.37 0.15
C PHE A 726 -30.60 -0.37 0.91
N VAL A 727 -31.91 -0.33 0.61
CA VAL A 727 -32.84 0.53 1.32
C VAL A 727 -33.03 0.07 2.77
N PHE A 728 -33.04 -1.24 3.03
CA PHE A 728 -33.11 -1.78 4.39
C PHE A 728 -31.90 -1.38 5.24
N PHE A 729 -30.68 -1.39 4.67
CA PHE A 729 -29.46 -0.94 5.35
C PHE A 729 -29.21 0.58 5.28
N SER A 730 -30.05 1.36 4.57
CA SER A 730 -29.80 2.80 4.39
C SER A 730 -29.57 3.57 5.70
N PRO A 731 -30.24 3.29 6.84
CA PRO A 731 -29.96 3.99 8.09
C PRO A 731 -28.52 3.83 8.60
N ILE A 732 -27.90 2.67 8.37
CA ILE A 732 -26.51 2.41 8.77
C ILE A 732 -25.49 2.71 7.66
N ILE A 733 -25.96 3.02 6.46
CA ILE A 733 -25.11 3.53 5.35
C ILE A 733 -24.92 5.05 5.50
N TYR A 734 -26.02 5.76 5.77
CA TYR A 734 -26.02 7.21 5.86
C TYR A 734 -25.81 7.74 7.28
N GLY A 735 -26.19 6.95 8.29
CA GLY A 735 -26.13 7.33 9.70
C GLY A 735 -27.08 8.46 10.07
N ASP A 736 -28.08 8.73 9.25
CA ASP A 736 -28.96 9.90 9.29
C ASP A 736 -30.29 9.68 10.06
N VAL A 737 -30.53 8.48 10.55
CA VAL A 737 -31.79 8.09 11.22
C VAL A 737 -31.48 7.39 12.55
N SER A 738 -32.14 7.86 13.62
CA SER A 738 -32.15 7.15 14.92
C SER A 738 -32.91 5.82 14.83
N LEU A 739 -32.26 4.74 15.23
CA LEU A 739 -32.83 3.42 15.22
C LEU A 739 -33.40 3.00 16.59
N THR A 740 -34.53 2.32 16.60
CA THR A 740 -35.03 1.61 17.78
C THR A 740 -34.16 0.36 18.05
N VAL A 741 -34.23 -0.20 19.26
CA VAL A 741 -33.48 -1.41 19.62
C VAL A 741 -33.83 -2.59 18.71
N ASP A 742 -35.12 -2.73 18.37
CA ASP A 742 -35.59 -3.83 17.50
C ASP A 742 -35.10 -3.63 16.05
N GLU A 743 -35.05 -2.40 15.56
CA GLU A 743 -34.51 -2.09 14.24
C GLU A 743 -33.00 -2.35 14.15
N VAL A 744 -32.22 -2.07 15.22
CA VAL A 744 -30.81 -2.42 15.32
C VAL A 744 -30.67 -3.94 15.25
N LYS A 745 -31.35 -4.69 16.12
CA LYS A 745 -31.30 -6.16 16.14
C LYS A 745 -31.69 -6.79 14.79
N SER A 746 -32.67 -6.22 14.09
CA SER A 746 -33.12 -6.73 12.78
C SER A 746 -32.03 -6.55 11.68
N ARG A 747 -31.04 -5.67 11.89
CA ARG A 747 -29.95 -5.40 10.95
C ARG A 747 -28.63 -6.07 11.31
N GLU A 748 -28.57 -6.77 12.46
CA GLU A 748 -27.42 -7.57 12.85
C GLU A 748 -27.47 -8.94 12.18
N PHE A 749 -26.57 -9.16 11.22
CA PHE A 749 -26.40 -10.43 10.52
C PHE A 749 -25.01 -11.00 10.80
N PHE A 750 -24.87 -12.29 10.94
CA PHE A 750 -23.61 -13.00 11.15
C PHE A 750 -22.82 -12.44 12.37
N ASN A 751 -21.60 -11.98 12.14
CA ASN A 751 -20.73 -11.42 13.16
C ASN A 751 -20.75 -9.87 13.20
N MET A 752 -21.79 -9.26 12.64
CA MET A 752 -22.02 -7.81 12.77
C MET A 752 -22.28 -7.46 14.23
N LYS A 753 -21.59 -6.44 14.70
CA LYS A 753 -21.83 -5.86 16.03
C LYS A 753 -22.11 -4.38 15.84
N LEU A 754 -23.36 -4.01 15.88
CA LEU A 754 -23.78 -2.62 15.92
C LEU A 754 -23.70 -2.17 17.38
N HIS A 755 -22.54 -1.59 17.76
CA HIS A 755 -22.28 -1.15 19.13
C HIS A 755 -23.04 0.15 19.41
N PHE A 756 -24.23 0.02 19.98
CA PHE A 756 -24.86 1.10 20.73
C PHE A 756 -24.72 0.73 22.19
N SER A 757 -23.94 1.50 22.94
CA SER A 757 -23.88 1.33 24.38
C SER A 757 -25.28 1.40 24.99
N LYS A 758 -25.47 0.64 26.03
CA LYS A 758 -26.71 0.30 26.77
C LYS A 758 -27.73 1.42 26.94
#